data_8e441d54bc570456d93f06f2e35bc0b6
#
_entry.id   8e441d54bc570456d93f06f2e35bc0b6
#
_cell.length_a   1.000
_cell.length_b   1.000
_cell.length_c   1.000
_cell.angle_alpha   90.00
_cell.angle_beta   90.00
_cell.angle_gamma   90.00
#
_symmetry.space_group_name_H-M   'P 1'
#
loop_
_entity.id
_entity.type
_entity.pdbx_description
1 polymer ?
#
loop_
_entity_poly.entity_id
_entity_poly.type
_entity_poly.pdbx_seq_one_letter_code
_entity_poly.pdbx_strand_id
1 'polypeptide(L)'
;MYEDSWYTLMPDLGTSKKSHSSSHSQSHGHRRKESLLQQPNEAGQTHEAATPMPNVYEEIEDTDTPPEPTVLRRASSYSDFYRVVKEQLSKDTRPSRPKKTDKCSRAWEALTLPDSGQKPDKHDAVSLESYNEQLLDASQQEYLLYREQLTVTERHLDGLIEDANATLKLLTSLSNSFGSVEAQTSTFQSQCEELLQEQRRLEVLANEVGTDLHYYAYLDNATRRLNAPGASRLADDTSFGEMVENIDSCIVFMENHPTYRDRDTYLARYTALLTKALHLLEHGYKTSLEKVSPELGRQIIATKSESARHALAYGRFQEMMLDSYGLIPNVRRILRRAYDSYGQRNESCTHFETYANTANSIIHTHLTTRDRDLKVLTQSDIAEFNKEVKSLSAETASRNFIKQCFERMYNEENLFVKLFDLEPIWTQAADSVFQAIKPINTTIAHPGNLTPLVTNLQTVLQTAPLETMCNVVGLLANEYFGADLEDMESPYFIKCKQYTSQLLAHHLWPLTDTVFEAEVTKTITKASVQDASLKIGPVVGGVASSNAHPLVKQAIKLLSMYESCMPKERSSKNSSVVFNIVRETIQVLQRAEARIQSLKAGTDPDLFMVKNLLIIKNELVSLEIGDIRNHGASMQHFVHIWDTLSPQNWVGFFSNIIGGGLWSRGTPSVTAKTLTVEDMNEQLDELLRQSIYNFTHRWGTLMNDSQNRKPGVKPIAKVEAELENLLMTAFSNQPEVVGKLKEAIEQHAQAQNDAKDEKQGVRRY
;
A
#
# COMPACT_ATOMS: atom_id res chain seq x y z
N MET A 1 -5.08 17.64 35.18
CA MET A 1 -5.82 18.32 34.10
C MET A 1 -6.31 17.23 33.18
N TYR A 2 -7.54 16.79 33.39
CA TYR A 2 -8.26 15.92 32.45
C TYR A 2 -9.28 16.85 31.79
N GLU A 3 -9.06 17.18 30.53
CA GLU A 3 -10.04 17.85 29.67
C GLU A 3 -11.01 16.82 29.12
N ASP A 4 -12.28 17.03 29.41
CA ASP A 4 -13.41 16.22 28.94
C ASP A 4 -13.57 16.38 27.43
N SER A 5 -13.16 15.36 26.65
CA SER A 5 -13.28 15.34 25.20
C SER A 5 -14.68 14.96 24.68
N TRP A 6 -15.72 15.12 25.47
CA TRP A 6 -17.10 14.75 25.14
C TRP A 6 -17.89 15.78 24.34
N TYR A 7 -17.36 17.02 24.18
CA TYR A 7 -18.09 18.12 23.53
C TYR A 7 -17.74 18.39 22.07
N THR A 8 -16.90 17.57 21.42
CA THR A 8 -16.45 17.80 20.03
C THR A 8 -17.22 17.02 18.96
N LEU A 9 -18.34 16.40 19.29
CA LEU A 9 -19.19 15.65 18.35
C LEU A 9 -20.62 16.18 18.24
N MET A 10 -20.81 17.51 18.18
CA MET A 10 -22.06 18.10 17.74
C MET A 10 -21.85 18.74 16.36
N PRO A 11 -22.52 18.29 15.29
CA PRO A 11 -22.50 19.03 14.04
C PRO A 11 -23.33 20.29 14.14
N ASP A 12 -22.72 21.41 13.75
CA ASP A 12 -23.30 22.73 13.63
C ASP A 12 -24.59 22.69 12.77
N LEU A 13 -25.70 23.03 13.38
CA LEU A 13 -26.96 23.33 12.69
C LEU A 13 -26.88 24.76 12.16
N GLY A 14 -26.27 24.92 10.98
CA GLY A 14 -26.24 26.18 10.25
C GLY A 14 -27.63 26.59 9.76
N THR A 15 -28.05 27.74 10.21
CA THR A 15 -29.24 28.46 9.74
C THR A 15 -29.19 28.75 8.25
N SER A 16 -30.08 28.15 7.48
CA SER A 16 -30.28 28.45 6.06
C SER A 16 -31.43 29.42 5.87
N LYS A 17 -31.12 30.52 5.21
CA LYS A 17 -32.04 31.55 4.75
C LYS A 17 -32.92 31.06 3.61
N LYS A 18 -34.20 31.43 3.69
CA LYS A 18 -35.23 31.24 2.66
C LYS A 18 -34.87 31.97 1.36
N SER A 19 -35.08 31.29 0.24
CA SER A 19 -35.48 31.94 -1.01
C SER A 19 -36.58 31.14 -1.69
N HIS A 20 -37.62 31.86 -2.05
CA HIS A 20 -38.82 31.37 -2.74
C HIS A 20 -38.52 31.04 -4.20
N SER A 21 -39.02 29.92 -4.71
CA SER A 21 -39.63 29.87 -6.04
C SER A 21 -40.58 28.69 -6.14
N SER A 22 -41.77 29.02 -6.62
CA SER A 22 -42.94 28.19 -6.85
C SER A 22 -42.78 27.31 -8.09
N SER A 23 -43.17 26.04 -8.02
CA SER A 23 -43.89 25.40 -9.16
C SER A 23 -44.63 24.13 -8.70
N HIS A 24 -45.85 24.02 -9.18
CA HIS A 24 -46.78 22.94 -8.95
C HIS A 24 -46.31 21.58 -9.45
N SER A 25 -46.56 20.49 -8.70
CA SER A 25 -47.19 19.29 -9.24
C SER A 25 -47.61 18.30 -8.13
N GLN A 26 -48.85 18.02 -8.14
CA GLN A 26 -49.66 16.83 -7.81
C GLN A 26 -49.10 15.78 -6.83
N SER A 27 -49.85 15.72 -5.74
CA SER A 27 -49.90 14.66 -4.74
C SER A 27 -50.28 13.30 -5.28
N HIS A 28 -49.52 12.28 -4.94
CA HIS A 28 -50.07 10.94 -4.76
C HIS A 28 -49.81 10.48 -3.34
N GLY A 29 -50.89 10.43 -2.57
CA GLY A 29 -50.88 9.97 -1.20
C GLY A 29 -50.64 8.45 -1.13
N HIS A 30 -49.63 8.05 -0.41
CA HIS A 30 -49.55 6.68 0.09
C HIS A 30 -50.16 6.61 1.48
N ARG A 31 -51.35 5.99 1.50
CA ARG A 31 -52.07 5.55 2.69
C ARG A 31 -51.20 4.62 3.51
N ARG A 32 -50.84 5.02 4.71
CA ARG A 32 -50.38 4.11 5.76
C ARG A 32 -51.55 3.20 6.11
N LYS A 33 -51.37 1.91 5.93
CA LYS A 33 -52.22 0.89 6.51
C LYS A 33 -51.90 0.79 8.01
N GLU A 34 -52.81 1.29 8.83
CA GLU A 34 -52.88 0.94 10.24
C GLU A 34 -53.20 -0.55 10.36
N SER A 35 -52.31 -1.29 10.98
CA SER A 35 -52.53 -2.67 11.37
C SER A 35 -53.41 -2.66 12.62
N LEU A 36 -54.69 -2.92 12.45
CA LEU A 36 -55.66 -3.20 13.50
C LEU A 36 -55.25 -4.51 14.20
N LEU A 37 -54.88 -4.43 15.46
CA LEU A 37 -54.84 -5.55 16.39
C LEU A 37 -56.26 -6.06 16.59
N GLN A 38 -56.63 -7.14 15.93
CA GLN A 38 -57.83 -7.91 16.24
C GLN A 38 -57.57 -8.75 17.47
N GLN A 39 -58.34 -8.51 18.50
CA GLN A 39 -58.50 -9.41 19.64
C GLN A 39 -59.11 -10.75 19.14
N PRO A 40 -58.60 -11.90 19.56
CA PRO A 40 -59.25 -13.17 19.29
C PRO A 40 -60.40 -13.38 20.28
N ASN A 41 -61.59 -13.60 19.72
CA ASN A 41 -62.75 -14.14 20.44
C ASN A 41 -62.49 -15.62 20.83
N GLU A 42 -62.87 -15.92 22.05
CA GLU A 42 -62.88 -17.29 22.62
C GLU A 42 -63.81 -18.20 21.82
N ALA A 43 -63.30 -19.37 21.45
CA ALA A 43 -64.05 -20.64 21.47
C ALA A 43 -63.13 -21.83 21.20
N GLY A 44 -62.86 -22.59 22.24
CA GLY A 44 -62.81 -24.04 22.35
C GLY A 44 -61.93 -24.86 21.41
N GLN A 45 -60.83 -25.38 21.88
CA GLN A 45 -60.56 -26.80 22.04
C GLN A 45 -59.09 -27.12 22.23
N THR A 46 -58.85 -27.87 23.23
CA THR A 46 -57.61 -28.52 23.68
C THR A 46 -56.76 -29.16 22.58
N HIS A 47 -55.48 -28.76 22.44
CA HIS A 47 -54.35 -29.66 22.17
C HIS A 47 -53.09 -28.98 22.70
N GLU A 48 -52.39 -29.67 23.55
CA GLU A 48 -51.04 -29.33 24.03
C GLU A 48 -50.09 -29.22 22.85
N ALA A 49 -49.65 -28.02 22.55
CA ALA A 49 -48.52 -27.75 21.69
C ALA A 49 -47.62 -26.77 22.46
N ALA A 50 -46.39 -27.17 22.66
CA ALA A 50 -45.36 -26.40 23.29
C ALA A 50 -45.32 -24.97 22.71
N THR A 51 -45.53 -24.00 23.56
CA THR A 51 -45.37 -22.59 23.22
C THR A 51 -43.92 -22.33 22.78
N PRO A 52 -43.72 -21.78 21.56
CA PRO A 52 -42.40 -21.29 21.23
C PRO A 52 -42.09 -20.10 22.12
N MET A 53 -40.97 -20.16 22.80
CA MET A 53 -40.39 -19.01 23.51
C MET A 53 -40.32 -17.81 22.54
N PRO A 54 -40.74 -16.62 22.92
CA PRO A 54 -40.58 -15.45 22.09
C PRO A 54 -39.11 -15.22 21.82
N ASN A 55 -38.78 -14.99 20.57
CA ASN A 55 -37.45 -14.62 20.14
C ASN A 55 -37.06 -13.30 20.82
N VAL A 56 -36.27 -13.36 21.85
CA VAL A 56 -35.80 -12.19 22.62
C VAL A 56 -34.97 -11.23 21.73
N TYR A 57 -34.59 -11.68 20.55
CA TYR A 57 -33.74 -10.90 19.64
C TYR A 57 -34.48 -10.21 18.48
N GLU A 58 -35.75 -10.55 18.21
CA GLU A 58 -36.52 -9.86 17.16
C GLU A 58 -37.19 -8.56 17.63
N GLU A 59 -37.29 -8.30 18.95
CA GLU A 59 -37.87 -7.06 19.50
C GLU A 59 -36.90 -5.88 19.56
N ILE A 60 -35.62 -6.04 19.21
CA ILE A 60 -34.61 -4.97 19.34
C ILE A 60 -34.47 -4.15 18.06
N GLU A 61 -35.00 -4.59 16.91
CA GLU A 61 -34.74 -3.93 15.62
C GLU A 61 -35.78 -2.91 15.14
N ASP A 62 -36.92 -2.71 15.85
CA ASP A 62 -38.00 -1.85 15.32
C ASP A 62 -38.51 -0.76 16.27
N THR A 63 -37.66 -0.12 17.05
CA THR A 63 -38.05 1.12 17.74
C THR A 63 -37.07 2.25 17.49
N ASP A 64 -37.26 2.92 16.37
CA ASP A 64 -36.77 4.30 16.14
C ASP A 64 -37.49 5.35 17.02
N THR A 65 -38.21 4.92 18.06
CA THR A 65 -38.75 5.79 19.10
C THR A 65 -37.84 5.67 20.34
N PRO A 66 -37.28 6.78 20.81
CA PRO A 66 -36.55 6.78 22.07
C PRO A 66 -37.45 6.24 23.18
N PRO A 67 -36.98 5.34 24.06
CA PRO A 67 -37.78 4.80 25.14
C PRO A 67 -38.33 5.96 25.96
N GLU A 68 -39.65 5.91 26.27
CA GLU A 68 -40.29 6.89 27.16
C GLU A 68 -39.41 7.12 28.40
N PRO A 69 -39.11 8.37 28.74
CA PRO A 69 -38.15 8.62 29.83
C PRO A 69 -38.75 8.00 31.11
N THR A 70 -38.07 7.00 31.61
CA THR A 70 -38.39 6.32 32.87
C THR A 70 -38.51 7.28 34.05
N VAL A 71 -37.98 8.50 33.90
CA VAL A 71 -38.09 9.63 34.83
C VAL A 71 -39.53 10.13 34.97
N LEU A 72 -40.35 10.18 33.89
CA LEU A 72 -41.75 10.61 33.98
C LEU A 72 -42.63 9.57 34.71
N ARG A 73 -42.39 8.29 34.47
CA ARG A 73 -43.10 7.22 35.21
C ARG A 73 -42.71 7.17 36.66
N ARG A 74 -41.48 7.45 37.02
CA ARG A 74 -41.04 7.59 38.43
C ARG A 74 -41.59 8.85 39.07
N ALA A 75 -41.68 9.95 38.36
CA ALA A 75 -42.22 11.21 38.88
C ALA A 75 -43.71 11.08 39.20
N SER A 76 -44.54 10.44 38.40
CA SER A 76 -45.95 10.19 38.72
C SER A 76 -46.13 9.24 39.89
N SER A 77 -45.34 8.18 39.97
CA SER A 77 -45.34 7.26 41.10
C SER A 77 -44.92 7.91 42.40
N TYR A 78 -43.95 8.82 42.38
CA TYR A 78 -43.56 9.63 43.56
C TYR A 78 -44.63 10.64 43.96
N SER A 79 -45.33 11.26 43.00
CA SER A 79 -46.44 12.16 43.26
C SER A 79 -47.60 11.43 43.96
N ASP A 80 -47.95 10.26 43.50
CA ASP A 80 -49.00 9.44 44.09
C ASP A 80 -48.61 8.92 45.48
N PHE A 81 -47.39 8.48 45.64
CA PHE A 81 -46.85 8.08 46.94
C PHE A 81 -46.85 9.26 47.94
N TYR A 82 -46.39 10.44 47.50
CA TYR A 82 -46.40 11.63 48.32
C TYR A 82 -47.82 12.04 48.72
N ARG A 83 -48.79 11.93 47.82
CA ARG A 83 -50.20 12.20 48.08
C ARG A 83 -50.78 11.24 49.10
N VAL A 84 -50.52 9.95 49.01
CA VAL A 84 -50.97 8.92 49.97
C VAL A 84 -50.32 9.14 51.34
N VAL A 85 -49.02 9.40 51.40
CA VAL A 85 -48.32 9.69 52.65
C VAL A 85 -48.83 10.97 53.28
N LYS A 86 -49.10 12.03 52.51
CA LYS A 86 -49.67 13.29 53.01
C LYS A 86 -51.11 13.11 53.52
N GLU A 87 -51.90 12.28 52.86
CA GLU A 87 -53.27 11.93 53.33
C GLU A 87 -53.24 11.09 54.59
N GLN A 88 -52.32 10.16 54.74
CA GLN A 88 -52.12 9.36 55.97
C GLN A 88 -51.63 10.30 57.11
N LEU A 89 -50.62 11.11 56.89
CA LEU A 89 -50.12 12.06 57.85
C LEU A 89 -51.20 13.07 58.25
N SER A 90 -52.06 13.48 57.33
CA SER A 90 -53.20 14.38 57.66
C SER A 90 -54.30 13.68 58.43
N LYS A 91 -54.44 12.36 58.32
CA LYS A 91 -55.36 11.54 59.09
C LYS A 91 -54.80 11.24 60.49
N ASP A 92 -53.51 11.02 60.64
CA ASP A 92 -52.83 10.78 61.87
C ASP A 92 -52.56 12.07 62.68
N THR A 93 -52.59 13.26 62.08
CA THR A 93 -52.44 14.56 62.74
C THR A 93 -53.76 15.18 63.16
N ARG A 94 -54.83 14.37 63.28
CA ARG A 94 -55.94 14.72 64.09
C ARG A 94 -55.84 13.98 65.44
N PRO A 95 -55.01 14.44 66.39
CA PRO A 95 -55.26 14.14 67.75
C PRO A 95 -56.62 14.76 68.07
N SER A 96 -57.58 13.96 68.47
CA SER A 96 -58.77 14.49 69.20
C SER A 96 -58.23 15.36 70.29
N ARG A 97 -58.29 16.66 70.08
CA ARG A 97 -57.98 17.69 71.13
C ARG A 97 -58.79 17.31 72.33
N PRO A 98 -58.22 16.97 73.44
CA PRO A 98 -58.99 16.94 74.69
C PRO A 98 -59.40 18.39 74.94
N LYS A 99 -60.69 18.63 75.09
CA LYS A 99 -61.31 19.90 75.50
C LYS A 99 -60.86 20.24 76.91
N LYS A 100 -59.61 20.73 77.13
CA LYS A 100 -59.04 21.07 78.42
C LYS A 100 -58.18 22.35 78.34
N THR A 101 -58.42 23.21 77.44
CA THR A 101 -57.69 24.52 77.47
C THR A 101 -58.54 25.68 77.87
N ASP A 102 -59.84 25.49 78.14
CA ASP A 102 -60.70 26.61 78.65
C ASP A 102 -60.59 26.84 80.12
N LYS A 103 -59.87 26.04 80.89
CA LYS A 103 -59.70 26.30 82.36
C LYS A 103 -58.44 27.09 82.67
N CYS A 104 -57.45 27.15 81.80
CA CYS A 104 -56.25 27.91 82.12
C CYS A 104 -56.40 29.39 81.75
N SER A 105 -57.16 29.75 80.74
CA SER A 105 -57.44 31.15 80.39
C SER A 105 -58.36 31.82 81.34
N ARG A 106 -59.24 31.06 82.00
CA ARG A 106 -60.10 31.62 83.08
C ARG A 106 -59.37 31.81 84.38
N ALA A 107 -58.35 31.03 84.66
CA ALA A 107 -57.53 31.26 85.87
C ALA A 107 -56.66 32.50 85.75
N TRP A 108 -56.28 32.90 84.61
CA TRP A 108 -55.45 34.06 84.37
C TRP A 108 -56.27 35.35 84.33
N GLU A 109 -57.52 35.30 83.83
CA GLU A 109 -58.46 36.46 83.94
C GLU A 109 -58.94 36.71 85.34
N ALA A 110 -58.81 35.75 86.28
CA ALA A 110 -59.19 35.94 87.68
C ALA A 110 -58.09 36.65 88.52
N LEU A 111 -56.92 36.88 88.00
CA LEU A 111 -55.80 37.52 88.64
C LEU A 111 -55.60 38.99 88.24
N THR A 112 -56.46 39.52 87.38
CA THR A 112 -56.49 40.93 87.11
C THR A 112 -57.42 41.57 88.18
N LEU A 113 -56.82 42.23 89.12
CA LEU A 113 -57.49 43.03 90.15
C LEU A 113 -58.37 44.11 89.51
N PRO A 114 -59.60 44.18 89.83
CA PRO A 114 -60.40 45.32 89.42
C PRO A 114 -59.94 46.53 90.19
N ASP A 115 -59.51 47.50 89.45
CA ASP A 115 -59.34 48.88 89.96
C ASP A 115 -60.72 49.43 90.26
N SER A 116 -61.11 49.38 91.52
CA SER A 116 -62.33 50.05 92.02
C SER A 116 -61.97 51.19 92.89
N GLY A 117 -61.89 52.33 92.30
CA GLY A 117 -61.99 53.58 92.99
C GLY A 117 -63.43 53.80 93.47
N GLN A 118 -63.66 53.57 94.67
CA GLN A 118 -64.79 54.18 95.36
C GLN A 118 -64.35 54.77 96.72
N LYS A 119 -64.57 56.04 96.85
CA LYS A 119 -64.33 56.85 98.04
C LYS A 119 -65.27 56.48 99.19
N PRO A 120 -64.76 56.59 100.40
CA PRO A 120 -65.57 56.27 101.55
C PRO A 120 -66.46 57.42 101.95
N ASP A 121 -67.71 57.15 102.23
CA ASP A 121 -68.56 58.01 103.04
C ASP A 121 -68.53 57.55 104.47
N LYS A 122 -68.58 58.59 105.27
CA LYS A 122 -68.49 58.69 106.76
C LYS A 122 -69.64 57.97 107.44
N HIS A 123 -69.39 57.31 108.44
CA HIS A 123 -69.87 57.50 109.80
C HIS A 123 -69.68 56.29 110.71
N ASP A 124 -69.23 56.71 111.89
CA ASP A 124 -69.46 56.40 113.26
C ASP A 124 -68.47 55.43 113.95
N ALA A 125 -68.01 56.01 114.99
CA ALA A 125 -67.18 55.52 116.06
C ALA A 125 -67.86 54.36 116.79
N VAL A 126 -67.25 53.17 116.66
CA VAL A 126 -67.52 52.04 117.52
C VAL A 126 -66.18 51.54 118.10
N SER A 127 -66.23 51.35 119.43
CA SER A 127 -65.14 51.01 120.30
C SER A 127 -63.85 50.40 119.77
N LEU A 128 -62.74 50.85 120.33
CA LEU A 128 -61.36 50.40 120.03
C LEU A 128 -61.12 48.90 120.18
N GLU A 129 -61.98 48.22 120.96
CA GLU A 129 -61.87 46.74 121.05
C GLU A 129 -62.38 45.96 119.83
N SER A 130 -63.47 46.48 119.31
CA SER A 130 -63.96 45.80 118.01
C SER A 130 -63.04 46.04 116.79
N TYR A 131 -62.27 47.14 116.82
CA TYR A 131 -61.31 47.47 115.71
C TYR A 131 -60.07 46.52 115.78
N ASN A 132 -59.64 46.21 117.06
CA ASN A 132 -58.51 45.22 117.14
C ASN A 132 -58.95 43.81 116.81
N GLU A 133 -60.20 43.44 117.15
CA GLU A 133 -60.72 42.12 116.71
C GLU A 133 -60.92 42.09 115.22
N GLN A 134 -61.41 43.13 114.57
CA GLN A 134 -61.55 43.24 113.14
C GLN A 134 -60.17 43.28 112.44
N LEU A 135 -59.16 43.89 113.07
CA LEU A 135 -57.80 43.94 112.52
C LEU A 135 -57.12 42.58 112.64
N LEU A 136 -57.44 41.85 113.74
CA LEU A 136 -56.94 40.52 113.95
C LEU A 136 -57.62 39.53 112.99
N ASP A 137 -58.93 39.64 112.74
CA ASP A 137 -59.66 38.86 111.77
C ASP A 137 -59.24 39.21 110.36
N ALA A 138 -59.00 40.51 110.04
CA ALA A 138 -58.49 40.93 108.75
C ALA A 138 -57.08 40.34 108.50
N SER A 139 -56.22 40.39 109.56
CA SER A 139 -54.88 39.78 109.48
C SER A 139 -54.92 38.31 109.34
N GLN A 140 -55.85 37.61 110.01
CA GLN A 140 -56.06 36.15 109.80
C GLN A 140 -56.63 35.88 108.45
N GLN A 141 -57.54 36.68 107.94
CA GLN A 141 -58.07 36.52 106.59
C GLN A 141 -56.97 36.76 105.53
N GLU A 142 -56.10 37.75 105.71
CA GLU A 142 -54.99 38.03 104.86
C GLU A 142 -53.98 36.86 104.87
N TYR A 143 -53.72 36.28 106.06
CA TYR A 143 -52.87 35.12 106.16
C TYR A 143 -53.50 33.88 105.53
N LEU A 144 -54.81 33.70 105.69
CA LEU A 144 -55.52 32.58 105.01
C LEU A 144 -55.52 32.74 103.52
N LEU A 145 -55.75 33.96 103.00
CA LEU A 145 -55.64 34.29 101.57
C LEU A 145 -54.22 34.08 101.08
N TYR A 146 -53.18 34.48 101.81
CA TYR A 146 -51.79 34.24 101.44
C TYR A 146 -51.44 32.73 101.39
N ARG A 147 -51.95 31.99 102.42
CA ARG A 147 -51.83 30.57 102.48
C ARG A 147 -52.57 29.89 101.32
N GLU A 148 -53.71 30.37 100.92
CA GLU A 148 -54.47 29.86 99.79
C GLU A 148 -53.79 30.19 98.49
N GLN A 149 -53.19 31.38 98.30
CA GLN A 149 -52.33 31.74 97.22
C GLN A 149 -51.09 30.79 97.12
N LEU A 150 -50.44 30.55 98.25
CA LEU A 150 -49.31 29.61 98.28
C LEU A 150 -49.73 28.18 97.88
N THR A 151 -50.87 27.69 98.37
CA THR A 151 -51.37 26.35 97.96
C THR A 151 -51.82 26.34 96.52
N VAL A 152 -52.31 27.42 95.93
CA VAL A 152 -52.63 27.55 94.52
C VAL A 152 -51.33 27.54 93.66
N THR A 153 -50.29 28.32 94.15
CA THR A 153 -48.98 28.31 93.46
C THR A 153 -48.27 26.97 93.58
N GLU A 154 -48.37 26.31 94.78
CA GLU A 154 -47.84 24.94 94.94
C GLU A 154 -48.50 23.94 93.93
N ARG A 155 -49.83 23.95 93.85
CA ARG A 155 -50.57 23.11 92.91
C ARG A 155 -50.23 23.46 91.47
N HIS A 156 -49.99 24.75 91.15
CA HIS A 156 -49.58 25.18 89.83
C HIS A 156 -48.15 24.72 89.48
N LEU A 157 -47.23 24.79 90.45
CA LEU A 157 -45.88 24.26 90.30
C LEU A 157 -45.88 22.72 90.14
N ASP A 158 -46.68 22.04 90.94
CA ASP A 158 -46.85 20.59 90.82
C ASP A 158 -47.42 20.24 89.46
N GLY A 159 -48.41 21.00 88.96
CA GLY A 159 -48.94 20.84 87.61
C GLY A 159 -47.89 21.07 86.53
N LEU A 160 -47.04 22.11 86.65
CA LEU A 160 -45.95 22.38 85.73
C LEU A 160 -44.88 21.29 85.77
N ILE A 161 -44.58 20.74 86.95
CA ILE A 161 -43.64 19.60 87.07
C ILE A 161 -44.24 18.36 86.45
N GLU A 162 -45.53 18.10 86.61
CA GLU A 162 -46.23 16.99 86.01
C GLU A 162 -46.26 17.10 84.45
N ASP A 163 -46.56 18.28 83.94
CA ASP A 163 -46.54 18.65 82.54
C ASP A 163 -45.09 18.50 81.93
N ALA A 164 -44.07 18.99 82.66
CA ALA A 164 -42.67 18.85 82.27
C ALA A 164 -42.24 17.39 82.23
N ASN A 165 -42.66 16.60 83.26
CA ASN A 165 -42.38 15.15 83.22
C ASN A 165 -43.14 14.39 82.12
N ALA A 166 -44.36 14.82 81.83
CA ALA A 166 -45.12 14.29 80.71
C ALA A 166 -44.48 14.61 79.40
N THR A 167 -44.00 15.86 79.20
CA THR A 167 -43.26 16.25 77.96
C THR A 167 -41.92 15.55 77.85
N LEU A 168 -41.17 15.32 78.93
CA LEU A 168 -39.95 14.48 78.90
C LEU A 168 -40.23 13.06 78.56
N LYS A 169 -41.30 12.44 79.02
CA LYS A 169 -41.72 11.10 78.63
C LYS A 169 -42.11 11.05 77.16
N LEU A 170 -42.80 12.05 76.66
CA LEU A 170 -43.14 12.16 75.25
C LEU A 170 -41.88 12.33 74.38
N LEU A 171 -40.95 13.19 74.77
CA LEU A 171 -39.68 13.37 74.07
C LEU A 171 -38.83 12.13 74.07
N THR A 172 -38.75 11.42 75.23
CA THR A 172 -38.03 10.09 75.25
C THR A 172 -38.72 9.05 74.42
N SER A 173 -40.03 9.01 74.40
CA SER A 173 -40.78 8.10 73.52
C SER A 173 -40.57 8.45 72.03
N LEU A 174 -40.58 9.72 71.71
CA LEU A 174 -40.31 10.23 70.36
C LEU A 174 -38.87 9.89 69.92
N SER A 175 -37.90 10.19 70.80
CA SER A 175 -36.47 9.82 70.52
C SER A 175 -36.28 8.33 70.25
N ASN A 176 -36.90 7.48 71.08
CA ASN A 176 -36.88 6.00 70.87
C ASN A 176 -37.58 5.61 69.58
N SER A 177 -38.68 6.26 69.22
CA SER A 177 -39.37 6.01 67.98
C SER A 177 -38.49 6.43 66.76
N PHE A 178 -37.80 7.58 66.82
CA PHE A 178 -36.87 8.00 65.78
C PHE A 178 -35.69 7.03 65.69
N GLY A 179 -35.08 6.62 66.78
CA GLY A 179 -34.03 5.58 66.77
C GLY A 179 -34.49 4.26 66.19
N SER A 180 -35.73 3.85 66.49
CA SER A 180 -36.31 2.64 65.85
C SER A 180 -36.55 2.83 64.37
N VAL A 181 -37.04 3.98 63.92
CA VAL A 181 -37.25 4.28 62.49
C VAL A 181 -35.93 4.40 61.78
N GLU A 182 -34.92 5.03 62.39
CA GLU A 182 -33.57 5.12 61.84
C GLU A 182 -32.96 3.70 61.65
N ALA A 183 -33.03 2.84 62.66
CA ALA A 183 -32.56 1.49 62.57
C ALA A 183 -33.31 0.66 61.51
N GLN A 184 -34.63 0.81 61.43
CA GLN A 184 -35.45 0.17 60.39
C GLN A 184 -35.12 0.68 58.96
N THR A 185 -34.94 2.02 58.84
CA THR A 185 -34.59 2.64 57.55
C THR A 185 -33.21 2.23 57.11
N SER A 186 -32.24 2.21 58.04
CA SER A 186 -30.87 1.74 57.72
C SER A 186 -30.86 0.24 57.33
N THR A 187 -31.61 -0.59 58.04
CA THR A 187 -31.75 -2.02 57.67
C THR A 187 -32.43 -2.19 56.31
N PHE A 188 -33.48 -1.39 56.06
CA PHE A 188 -34.16 -1.41 54.76
C PHE A 188 -33.25 -0.93 53.63
N GLN A 189 -32.49 0.14 53.86
CA GLN A 189 -31.51 0.64 52.90
C GLN A 189 -30.47 -0.42 52.58
N SER A 190 -29.89 -1.08 53.60
CA SER A 190 -28.92 -2.14 53.42
C SER A 190 -29.50 -3.31 52.63
N GLN A 191 -30.75 -3.73 52.93
CA GLN A 191 -31.44 -4.79 52.17
C GLN A 191 -31.71 -4.37 50.73
N CYS A 192 -32.07 -3.09 50.45
CA CYS A 192 -32.24 -2.58 49.10
C CYS A 192 -30.94 -2.58 48.34
N GLU A 193 -29.84 -2.15 48.96
CA GLU A 193 -28.51 -2.15 48.35
C GLU A 193 -28.06 -3.58 48.03
N GLU A 194 -28.27 -4.54 48.92
CA GLU A 194 -27.98 -5.96 48.71
C GLU A 194 -28.81 -6.53 47.55
N LEU A 195 -30.10 -6.26 47.48
CA LEU A 195 -30.97 -6.71 46.38
C LEU A 195 -30.59 -6.07 45.05
N LEU A 196 -30.24 -4.79 45.03
CA LEU A 196 -29.76 -4.11 43.83
C LEU A 196 -28.43 -4.69 43.33
N GLN A 197 -27.53 -5.05 44.28
CA GLN A 197 -26.28 -5.70 43.94
C GLN A 197 -26.52 -7.08 43.35
N GLU A 198 -27.41 -7.89 43.94
CA GLU A 198 -27.76 -9.18 43.42
C GLU A 198 -28.50 -9.11 42.10
N GLN A 199 -29.40 -8.14 41.92
CA GLN A 199 -30.03 -7.87 40.61
C GLN A 199 -28.98 -7.61 39.52
N ARG A 200 -28.03 -6.70 39.78
CA ARG A 200 -26.94 -6.38 38.83
C ARG A 200 -26.11 -7.62 38.52
N ARG A 201 -25.78 -8.42 39.54
CA ARG A 201 -25.04 -9.66 39.36
C ARG A 201 -25.80 -10.66 38.47
N LEU A 202 -27.10 -10.82 38.71
CA LEU A 202 -27.96 -11.71 37.91
C LEU A 202 -28.13 -11.15 36.47
N GLU A 203 -28.22 -9.86 36.31
CA GLU A 203 -28.28 -9.20 34.98
C GLU A 203 -27.01 -9.44 34.19
N VAL A 204 -25.82 -9.26 34.78
CA VAL A 204 -24.54 -9.56 34.13
C VAL A 204 -24.47 -11.04 33.77
N LEU A 205 -24.82 -11.95 34.68
CA LEU A 205 -24.82 -13.37 34.43
C LEU A 205 -25.81 -13.76 33.31
N ALA A 206 -27.00 -13.17 33.30
CA ALA A 206 -28.00 -13.42 32.27
C ALA A 206 -27.52 -12.94 30.89
N ASN A 207 -26.84 -11.80 30.84
CA ASN A 207 -26.25 -11.25 29.61
C ASN A 207 -25.09 -12.15 29.11
N GLU A 208 -24.19 -12.59 30.00
CA GLU A 208 -23.11 -13.51 29.63
C GLU A 208 -23.67 -14.84 29.10
N VAL A 209 -24.60 -15.46 29.80
CA VAL A 209 -25.25 -16.71 29.35
C VAL A 209 -26.03 -16.48 28.06
N GLY A 210 -26.67 -15.32 27.90
CA GLY A 210 -27.42 -14.96 26.70
C GLY A 210 -26.51 -14.83 25.49
N THR A 211 -25.34 -14.18 25.62
CA THR A 211 -24.35 -14.07 24.54
C THR A 211 -23.78 -15.43 24.17
N ASP A 212 -23.43 -16.24 25.13
CA ASP A 212 -22.89 -17.59 24.88
C ASP A 212 -23.93 -18.48 24.20
N LEU A 213 -25.18 -18.40 24.63
CA LEU A 213 -26.29 -19.18 24.06
C LEU A 213 -26.57 -18.76 22.60
N HIS A 214 -26.31 -17.51 22.23
CA HIS A 214 -26.45 -17.04 20.85
C HIS A 214 -25.60 -17.88 19.90
N TYR A 215 -24.35 -18.18 20.25
CA TYR A 215 -23.46 -19.01 19.43
C TYR A 215 -23.96 -20.45 19.23
N TYR A 216 -24.76 -20.96 20.13
CA TYR A 216 -25.41 -22.27 19.97
C TYR A 216 -26.70 -22.16 19.14
N ALA A 217 -27.54 -21.16 19.39
CA ALA A 217 -28.81 -20.97 18.73
C ALA A 217 -28.68 -20.61 17.24
N TYR A 218 -27.59 -19.91 16.87
CA TYR A 218 -27.34 -19.48 15.48
C TYR A 218 -27.20 -20.65 14.51
N LEU A 219 -26.77 -21.83 14.97
CA LEU A 219 -26.59 -23.02 14.13
C LEU A 219 -27.86 -23.41 13.36
N ASP A 220 -29.02 -23.35 13.99
CA ASP A 220 -30.27 -23.77 13.38
C ASP A 220 -30.76 -22.77 12.35
N ASN A 221 -30.53 -21.48 12.57
CA ASN A 221 -30.83 -20.44 11.62
C ASN A 221 -29.93 -20.56 10.37
N ALA A 222 -28.61 -20.62 10.54
CA ALA A 222 -27.65 -20.81 9.46
C ALA A 222 -27.94 -22.09 8.66
N THR A 223 -28.25 -23.19 9.36
CA THR A 223 -28.57 -24.49 8.74
C THR A 223 -29.83 -24.39 7.88
N ARG A 224 -30.90 -23.75 8.38
CA ARG A 224 -32.17 -23.56 7.63
C ARG A 224 -31.94 -22.70 6.38
N ARG A 225 -31.21 -21.58 6.49
CA ARG A 225 -30.93 -20.69 5.35
C ARG A 225 -30.11 -21.41 4.29
N LEU A 226 -29.02 -22.09 4.66
CA LEU A 226 -28.14 -22.77 3.72
C LEU A 226 -28.71 -24.06 3.12
N ASN A 227 -29.76 -24.64 3.71
CA ASN A 227 -30.45 -25.83 3.19
C ASN A 227 -31.79 -25.50 2.51
N ALA A 228 -32.20 -24.23 2.50
CA ALA A 228 -33.49 -23.84 1.89
C ALA A 228 -33.50 -24.12 0.37
N PRO A 229 -34.64 -24.49 -0.19
CA PRO A 229 -34.77 -24.58 -1.63
C PRO A 229 -34.53 -23.21 -2.27
N GLY A 230 -33.52 -23.10 -3.13
CA GLY A 230 -33.07 -21.84 -3.71
C GLY A 230 -31.87 -21.20 -3.01
N ALA A 231 -31.20 -21.91 -2.09
CA ALA A 231 -29.99 -21.45 -1.42
C ALA A 231 -28.86 -20.99 -2.39
N SER A 232 -28.89 -21.43 -3.64
CA SER A 232 -27.96 -20.93 -4.69
C SER A 232 -28.08 -19.42 -4.98
N ARG A 233 -29.22 -18.81 -4.65
CA ARG A 233 -29.43 -17.36 -4.78
C ARG A 233 -28.93 -16.56 -3.58
N LEU A 234 -28.65 -17.23 -2.46
CA LEU A 234 -28.11 -16.57 -1.26
C LEU A 234 -26.77 -15.88 -1.52
N ALA A 235 -25.97 -16.39 -2.45
CA ALA A 235 -24.71 -15.78 -2.83
C ALA A 235 -24.87 -14.36 -3.41
N ASP A 236 -26.06 -14.05 -3.96
CA ASP A 236 -26.42 -12.73 -4.49
C ASP A 236 -27.03 -11.80 -3.42
N ASP A 237 -27.31 -12.31 -2.22
CA ASP A 237 -27.87 -11.53 -1.12
C ASP A 237 -26.76 -10.76 -0.38
N THR A 238 -27.01 -9.51 -0.07
CA THR A 238 -26.08 -8.66 0.68
C THR A 238 -25.82 -9.17 2.09
N SER A 239 -26.81 -9.85 2.71
CA SER A 239 -26.71 -10.46 4.04
C SER A 239 -25.87 -11.75 4.07
N PHE A 240 -25.48 -12.28 2.91
CA PHE A 240 -24.69 -13.52 2.85
C PHE A 240 -23.30 -13.38 3.47
N GLY A 241 -22.63 -12.26 3.20
CA GLY A 241 -21.29 -11.99 3.76
C GLY A 241 -21.31 -11.93 5.29
N GLU A 242 -22.34 -11.28 5.88
CA GLU A 242 -22.53 -11.21 7.33
C GLU A 242 -22.83 -12.60 7.93
N MET A 243 -23.63 -13.40 7.22
CA MET A 243 -23.90 -14.78 7.64
C MET A 243 -22.60 -15.62 7.71
N VAL A 244 -21.70 -15.47 6.75
CA VAL A 244 -20.41 -16.17 6.73
C VAL A 244 -19.52 -15.69 7.88
N GLU A 245 -19.47 -14.39 8.15
CA GLU A 245 -18.74 -13.81 9.28
C GLU A 245 -19.28 -14.28 10.63
N ASN A 246 -20.60 -14.37 10.77
CA ASN A 246 -21.23 -14.90 11.98
C ASN A 246 -20.92 -16.39 12.19
N ILE A 247 -20.93 -17.20 11.11
CA ILE A 247 -20.51 -18.61 11.19
C ILE A 247 -19.04 -18.71 11.66
N ASP A 248 -18.16 -17.89 11.08
CA ASP A 248 -16.75 -17.85 11.45
C ASP A 248 -16.55 -17.43 12.91
N SER A 249 -17.30 -16.42 13.37
CA SER A 249 -17.30 -15.99 14.76
C SER A 249 -17.78 -17.11 15.70
N CYS A 250 -18.78 -17.90 15.29
CA CYS A 250 -19.22 -19.06 16.06
C CYS A 250 -18.14 -20.16 16.12
N ILE A 251 -17.40 -20.38 15.05
CA ILE A 251 -16.28 -21.33 15.02
C ILE A 251 -15.18 -20.88 16.00
N VAL A 252 -14.76 -19.62 15.92
CA VAL A 252 -13.75 -19.03 16.81
C VAL A 252 -14.19 -19.10 18.27
N PHE A 253 -15.48 -18.82 18.55
CA PHE A 253 -16.03 -18.94 19.89
C PHE A 253 -15.92 -20.39 20.40
N MET A 254 -16.32 -21.38 19.61
CA MET A 254 -16.22 -22.79 20.00
C MET A 254 -14.78 -23.26 20.19
N GLU A 255 -13.83 -22.73 19.41
CA GLU A 255 -12.41 -23.02 19.57
C GLU A 255 -11.84 -22.47 20.88
N ASN A 256 -12.25 -21.26 21.26
CA ASN A 256 -11.78 -20.58 22.46
C ASN A 256 -12.39 -21.16 23.76
N HIS A 257 -13.48 -21.93 23.69
CA HIS A 257 -14.16 -22.49 24.83
C HIS A 257 -14.14 -24.05 24.84
N PRO A 258 -12.98 -24.68 25.04
CA PRO A 258 -12.81 -26.13 24.91
C PRO A 258 -13.59 -26.93 25.97
N THR A 259 -13.97 -26.31 27.09
CA THR A 259 -14.66 -26.96 28.23
C THR A 259 -16.18 -26.97 28.06
N TYR A 260 -16.72 -26.30 27.06
CA TYR A 260 -18.18 -26.20 26.86
C TYR A 260 -18.76 -27.51 26.35
N ARG A 261 -19.99 -27.81 26.82
CA ARG A 261 -20.72 -29.02 26.45
C ARG A 261 -21.02 -29.06 24.96
N ASP A 262 -20.83 -30.24 24.35
CA ASP A 262 -21.11 -30.52 22.93
C ASP A 262 -20.31 -29.67 21.94
N ARG A 263 -19.28 -28.95 22.40
CA ARG A 263 -18.44 -28.04 21.61
C ARG A 263 -17.96 -28.67 20.30
N ASP A 264 -17.42 -29.88 20.35
CA ASP A 264 -16.85 -30.56 19.16
C ASP A 264 -17.91 -30.85 18.10
N THR A 265 -19.13 -31.17 18.54
CA THR A 265 -20.27 -31.39 17.63
C THR A 265 -20.69 -30.10 16.94
N TYR A 266 -20.76 -29.00 17.68
CA TYR A 266 -21.11 -27.70 17.12
C TYR A 266 -19.99 -27.15 16.22
N LEU A 267 -18.73 -27.28 16.63
CA LEU A 267 -17.57 -26.91 15.82
C LEU A 267 -17.57 -27.62 14.46
N ALA A 268 -17.75 -28.96 14.46
CA ALA A 268 -17.81 -29.72 13.22
C ALA A 268 -18.97 -29.30 12.31
N ARG A 269 -20.15 -28.99 12.90
CA ARG A 269 -21.31 -28.51 12.14
C ARG A 269 -21.09 -27.13 11.55
N TYR A 270 -20.54 -26.18 12.32
CA TYR A 270 -20.22 -24.84 11.82
C TYR A 270 -19.15 -24.87 10.74
N THR A 271 -18.11 -25.69 10.88
CA THR A 271 -17.08 -25.87 9.84
C THR A 271 -17.68 -26.43 8.55
N ALA A 272 -18.61 -27.40 8.67
CA ALA A 272 -19.33 -27.92 7.51
C ALA A 272 -20.25 -26.86 6.86
N LEU A 273 -20.92 -26.01 7.66
CA LEU A 273 -21.73 -24.91 7.15
C LEU A 273 -20.88 -23.84 6.47
N LEU A 274 -19.72 -23.50 7.03
CA LEU A 274 -18.76 -22.58 6.41
C LEU A 274 -18.33 -23.10 5.03
N THR A 275 -17.89 -24.34 4.97
CA THR A 275 -17.48 -24.98 3.70
C THR A 275 -18.61 -24.97 2.68
N LYS A 276 -19.85 -25.26 3.13
CA LYS A 276 -21.02 -25.22 2.27
C LYS A 276 -21.34 -23.81 1.77
N ALA A 277 -21.29 -22.81 2.64
CA ALA A 277 -21.52 -21.41 2.27
C ALA A 277 -20.50 -20.95 1.23
N LEU A 278 -19.22 -21.22 1.46
CA LEU A 278 -18.13 -20.90 0.54
C LEU A 278 -18.31 -21.60 -0.82
N HIS A 279 -18.73 -22.86 -0.81
CA HIS A 279 -19.03 -23.58 -2.06
C HIS A 279 -20.25 -22.99 -2.81
N LEU A 280 -21.26 -22.51 -2.09
CA LEU A 280 -22.39 -21.82 -2.73
C LEU A 280 -21.96 -20.51 -3.39
N LEU A 281 -21.05 -19.77 -2.78
CA LEU A 281 -20.48 -18.54 -3.36
C LEU A 281 -19.68 -18.86 -4.63
N GLU A 282 -18.80 -19.85 -4.57
CA GLU A 282 -18.03 -20.34 -5.72
C GLU A 282 -18.94 -20.75 -6.87
N HIS A 283 -19.95 -21.55 -6.57
CA HIS A 283 -20.93 -21.99 -7.58
C HIS A 283 -21.75 -20.83 -8.15
N GLY A 284 -22.16 -19.88 -7.30
CA GLY A 284 -22.86 -18.66 -7.71
C GLY A 284 -22.03 -17.82 -8.68
N TYR A 285 -20.76 -17.61 -8.34
CA TYR A 285 -19.81 -16.88 -9.20
C TYR A 285 -19.61 -17.60 -10.55
N LYS A 286 -19.35 -18.91 -10.52
CA LYS A 286 -19.18 -19.73 -11.71
C LYS A 286 -20.43 -19.67 -12.60
N THR A 287 -21.62 -19.81 -12.02
CA THR A 287 -22.89 -19.77 -12.77
C THR A 287 -23.14 -18.39 -13.40
N SER A 288 -22.81 -17.29 -12.69
CA SER A 288 -22.88 -15.94 -13.24
C SER A 288 -21.94 -15.77 -14.43
N LEU A 289 -20.69 -16.24 -14.27
CA LEU A 289 -19.69 -16.18 -15.34
C LEU A 289 -20.09 -17.03 -16.55
N GLU A 290 -20.64 -18.23 -16.36
CA GLU A 290 -21.14 -19.12 -17.42
C GLU A 290 -22.38 -18.56 -18.16
N LYS A 291 -23.11 -17.63 -17.59
CA LYS A 291 -24.17 -16.88 -18.28
C LYS A 291 -23.61 -15.74 -19.13
N VAL A 292 -22.68 -14.96 -18.56
CA VAL A 292 -22.13 -13.76 -19.18
C VAL A 292 -21.20 -14.11 -20.35
N SER A 293 -20.29 -15.06 -20.17
CA SER A 293 -19.24 -15.38 -21.11
C SER A 293 -19.77 -15.85 -22.50
N PRO A 294 -20.70 -16.81 -22.63
CA PRO A 294 -21.17 -17.24 -23.95
C PRO A 294 -21.95 -16.17 -24.71
N GLU A 295 -22.69 -15.32 -23.97
CA GLU A 295 -23.46 -14.23 -24.57
C GLU A 295 -22.52 -13.20 -25.20
N LEU A 296 -21.53 -12.75 -24.43
CA LEU A 296 -20.52 -11.82 -24.94
C LEU A 296 -19.64 -12.42 -26.03
N GLY A 297 -19.25 -13.69 -25.89
CA GLY A 297 -18.48 -14.39 -26.91
C GLY A 297 -19.17 -14.40 -28.28
N ARG A 298 -20.49 -14.64 -28.30
CA ARG A 298 -21.30 -14.55 -29.55
C ARG A 298 -21.33 -13.13 -30.11
N GLN A 299 -21.50 -12.12 -29.26
CA GLN A 299 -21.52 -10.72 -29.69
C GLN A 299 -20.14 -10.27 -30.21
N ILE A 300 -19.05 -10.66 -29.57
CA ILE A 300 -17.67 -10.36 -29.99
C ILE A 300 -17.41 -10.96 -31.39
N ILE A 301 -17.76 -12.23 -31.62
CA ILE A 301 -17.58 -12.89 -32.90
C ILE A 301 -18.43 -12.22 -34.01
N ALA A 302 -19.64 -11.81 -33.70
CA ALA A 302 -20.55 -11.16 -34.65
C ALA A 302 -20.11 -9.72 -35.02
N THR A 303 -19.32 -9.07 -34.16
CA THR A 303 -18.94 -7.67 -34.33
C THR A 303 -17.69 -7.56 -35.21
N LYS A 304 -17.74 -6.68 -36.21
CA LYS A 304 -16.62 -6.45 -37.14
C LYS A 304 -15.65 -5.37 -36.68
N SER A 305 -16.12 -4.39 -35.94
CA SER A 305 -15.31 -3.27 -35.45
C SER A 305 -14.46 -3.71 -34.26
N GLU A 306 -13.16 -3.47 -34.32
CA GLU A 306 -12.22 -3.80 -33.26
C GLU A 306 -12.54 -3.03 -31.97
N SER A 307 -12.76 -1.72 -32.05
CA SER A 307 -13.14 -0.90 -30.91
C SER A 307 -14.42 -1.38 -30.24
N ALA A 308 -15.42 -1.82 -31.03
CA ALA A 308 -16.65 -2.37 -30.49
C ALA A 308 -16.42 -3.75 -29.83
N ARG A 309 -15.55 -4.61 -30.40
CA ARG A 309 -15.15 -5.87 -29.75
C ARG A 309 -14.46 -5.63 -28.43
N HIS A 310 -13.58 -4.64 -28.38
CA HIS A 310 -12.90 -4.23 -27.15
C HIS A 310 -13.90 -3.72 -26.10
N ALA A 311 -14.83 -2.86 -26.48
CA ALA A 311 -15.87 -2.37 -25.59
C ALA A 311 -16.75 -3.49 -25.02
N LEU A 312 -17.09 -4.50 -25.84
CA LEU A 312 -17.81 -5.69 -25.40
C LEU A 312 -16.97 -6.55 -24.43
N ALA A 313 -15.70 -6.77 -24.77
CA ALA A 313 -14.83 -7.64 -23.99
C ALA A 313 -14.50 -7.10 -22.58
N TYR A 314 -14.46 -5.79 -22.41
CA TYR A 314 -14.10 -5.13 -21.15
C TYR A 314 -15.28 -4.37 -20.54
N GLY A 315 -15.83 -3.37 -21.20
CA GLY A 315 -16.87 -2.51 -20.64
C GLY A 315 -18.16 -3.28 -20.37
N ARG A 316 -18.70 -3.96 -21.38
CA ARG A 316 -19.95 -4.72 -21.24
C ARG A 316 -19.80 -5.92 -20.31
N PHE A 317 -18.66 -6.61 -20.36
CA PHE A 317 -18.36 -7.70 -19.41
C PHE A 317 -18.37 -7.19 -17.97
N GLN A 318 -17.69 -6.06 -17.71
CA GLN A 318 -17.66 -5.43 -16.39
C GLN A 318 -19.07 -5.08 -15.92
N GLU A 319 -19.86 -4.42 -16.76
CA GLU A 319 -21.25 -4.07 -16.44
C GLU A 319 -22.06 -5.31 -16.04
N MET A 320 -22.05 -6.35 -16.86
CA MET A 320 -22.85 -7.56 -16.61
C MET A 320 -22.41 -8.32 -15.35
N MET A 321 -21.12 -8.30 -15.01
CA MET A 321 -20.63 -8.94 -13.79
C MET A 321 -20.93 -8.10 -12.53
N LEU A 322 -20.89 -6.77 -12.63
CA LEU A 322 -21.21 -5.87 -11.52
C LEU A 322 -22.71 -5.64 -11.32
N ASP A 323 -23.56 -6.06 -12.27
CA ASP A 323 -25.02 -5.97 -12.19
C ASP A 323 -25.62 -6.87 -11.08
N SER A 324 -24.83 -7.82 -10.59
CA SER A 324 -25.17 -8.64 -9.41
C SER A 324 -24.85 -7.87 -8.13
N TYR A 325 -25.86 -7.27 -7.51
CA TYR A 325 -25.71 -6.37 -6.35
C TYR A 325 -25.05 -7.02 -5.12
N GLY A 326 -25.19 -8.33 -4.92
CA GLY A 326 -24.65 -9.05 -3.76
C GLY A 326 -23.41 -9.89 -4.07
N LEU A 327 -23.34 -10.52 -5.24
CA LEU A 327 -22.33 -11.53 -5.55
C LEU A 327 -20.90 -11.00 -5.49
N ILE A 328 -20.59 -9.92 -6.20
CA ILE A 328 -19.24 -9.36 -6.25
C ILE A 328 -18.81 -8.78 -4.89
N PRO A 329 -19.65 -8.01 -4.16
CA PRO A 329 -19.34 -7.61 -2.79
C PRO A 329 -19.04 -8.79 -1.86
N ASN A 330 -19.81 -9.88 -1.92
CA ASN A 330 -19.58 -11.08 -1.12
C ASN A 330 -18.28 -11.78 -1.50
N VAL A 331 -17.95 -11.89 -2.79
CA VAL A 331 -16.66 -12.41 -3.27
C VAL A 331 -15.51 -11.59 -2.72
N ARG A 332 -15.57 -10.24 -2.81
CA ARG A 332 -14.53 -9.35 -2.26
C ARG A 332 -14.37 -9.52 -0.75
N ARG A 333 -15.50 -9.66 -0.01
CA ARG A 333 -15.46 -9.88 1.45
C ARG A 333 -14.71 -11.16 1.82
N ILE A 334 -14.96 -12.25 1.10
CA ILE A 334 -14.27 -13.53 1.31
C ILE A 334 -12.78 -13.44 0.92
N LEU A 335 -12.46 -12.76 -0.18
CA LEU A 335 -11.08 -12.55 -0.60
C LEU A 335 -10.28 -11.75 0.43
N ARG A 336 -10.85 -10.64 0.93
CA ARG A 336 -10.23 -9.81 1.99
C ARG A 336 -10.04 -10.56 3.32
N ARG A 337 -10.80 -11.63 3.56
CA ARG A 337 -10.60 -12.49 4.73
C ARG A 337 -9.31 -13.31 4.61
N ALA A 338 -9.05 -13.87 3.43
CA ALA A 338 -7.87 -14.69 3.16
C ALA A 338 -6.63 -13.84 2.83
N TYR A 339 -6.81 -12.77 2.07
CA TYR A 339 -5.71 -11.98 1.51
C TYR A 339 -5.89 -10.49 1.79
N ASP A 340 -4.78 -9.78 1.89
CA ASP A 340 -4.78 -8.31 1.91
C ASP A 340 -5.03 -7.74 0.49
N SER A 341 -5.05 -6.39 0.37
CA SER A 341 -5.25 -5.71 -0.91
C SER A 341 -4.15 -6.03 -1.95
N TYR A 342 -3.00 -6.51 -1.52
CA TYR A 342 -1.88 -6.90 -2.38
C TYR A 342 -1.82 -8.42 -2.65
N GLY A 343 -2.83 -9.17 -2.22
CA GLY A 343 -2.90 -10.62 -2.40
C GLY A 343 -1.93 -11.40 -1.52
N GLN A 344 -1.40 -10.80 -0.45
CA GLN A 344 -0.60 -11.50 0.55
C GLN A 344 -1.50 -12.17 1.58
N ARG A 345 -1.02 -13.26 2.17
CA ARG A 345 -1.75 -13.99 3.21
C ARG A 345 -2.10 -13.07 4.38
N ASN A 346 -3.36 -13.08 4.79
CA ASN A 346 -3.81 -12.41 5.99
C ASN A 346 -3.50 -13.28 7.22
N GLU A 347 -2.52 -12.87 8.03
CA GLU A 347 -2.09 -13.62 9.23
C GLU A 347 -3.17 -13.70 10.32
N SER A 348 -4.13 -12.79 10.31
CA SER A 348 -5.24 -12.78 11.28
C SER A 348 -6.36 -13.78 10.94
N CYS A 349 -6.29 -14.47 9.80
CA CYS A 349 -7.31 -15.45 9.38
C CYS A 349 -7.08 -16.81 10.02
N THR A 350 -7.94 -17.22 10.94
CA THR A 350 -7.86 -18.50 11.64
C THR A 350 -8.08 -19.71 10.72
N HIS A 351 -8.94 -19.58 9.70
CA HIS A 351 -9.28 -20.65 8.75
C HIS A 351 -8.77 -20.35 7.34
N PHE A 352 -7.56 -19.82 7.23
CA PHE A 352 -6.95 -19.36 5.98
C PHE A 352 -7.09 -20.36 4.83
N GLU A 353 -6.76 -21.63 5.06
CA GLU A 353 -6.79 -22.68 4.02
C GLU A 353 -8.17 -22.80 3.35
N THR A 354 -9.25 -22.75 4.13
CA THR A 354 -10.61 -22.90 3.62
C THR A 354 -11.03 -21.69 2.77
N TYR A 355 -10.72 -20.49 3.23
CA TYR A 355 -10.99 -19.26 2.50
C TYR A 355 -10.10 -19.12 1.26
N ALA A 356 -8.80 -19.44 1.38
CA ALA A 356 -7.84 -19.37 0.29
C ALA A 356 -8.19 -20.34 -0.84
N ASN A 357 -8.60 -21.58 -0.52
CA ASN A 357 -9.01 -22.54 -1.52
C ASN A 357 -10.20 -22.04 -2.34
N THR A 358 -11.21 -21.45 -1.70
CA THR A 358 -12.36 -20.86 -2.39
C THR A 358 -11.97 -19.65 -3.21
N ALA A 359 -11.17 -18.74 -2.64
CA ALA A 359 -10.67 -17.56 -3.31
C ALA A 359 -9.87 -17.93 -4.57
N ASN A 360 -8.93 -18.86 -4.44
CA ASN A 360 -8.12 -19.35 -5.54
C ASN A 360 -8.96 -20.03 -6.63
N SER A 361 -9.98 -20.81 -6.24
CA SER A 361 -10.90 -21.45 -7.20
C SER A 361 -11.72 -20.42 -7.98
N ILE A 362 -12.23 -19.38 -7.32
CA ILE A 362 -12.97 -18.28 -7.97
C ILE A 362 -12.08 -17.54 -8.96
N ILE A 363 -10.87 -17.14 -8.54
CA ILE A 363 -9.93 -16.42 -9.40
C ILE A 363 -9.48 -17.31 -10.56
N HIS A 364 -9.20 -18.58 -10.29
CA HIS A 364 -8.85 -19.57 -11.31
C HIS A 364 -9.96 -19.69 -12.36
N THR A 365 -11.20 -19.84 -11.94
CA THR A 365 -12.36 -19.96 -12.84
C THR A 365 -12.52 -18.68 -13.68
N HIS A 366 -12.32 -17.52 -13.07
CA HIS A 366 -12.34 -16.23 -13.79
C HIS A 366 -11.29 -16.18 -14.88
N LEU A 367 -10.02 -16.37 -14.51
CA LEU A 367 -8.89 -16.27 -15.45
C LEU A 367 -8.99 -17.30 -16.58
N THR A 368 -9.37 -18.54 -16.28
CA THR A 368 -9.55 -19.59 -17.28
C THR A 368 -10.66 -19.25 -18.29
N THR A 369 -11.77 -18.68 -17.79
CA THR A 369 -12.86 -18.26 -18.66
C THR A 369 -12.47 -17.05 -19.50
N ARG A 370 -11.82 -16.06 -18.92
CA ARG A 370 -11.29 -14.88 -19.64
C ARG A 370 -10.29 -15.30 -20.73
N ASP A 371 -9.38 -16.21 -20.39
CA ASP A 371 -8.40 -16.75 -21.33
C ASP A 371 -9.09 -17.36 -22.55
N ARG A 372 -10.10 -18.19 -22.34
CA ARG A 372 -10.91 -18.78 -23.40
C ARG A 372 -11.62 -17.73 -24.25
N ASP A 373 -12.25 -16.75 -23.62
CA ASP A 373 -13.10 -15.77 -24.28
C ASP A 373 -12.27 -14.74 -25.06
N LEU A 374 -11.11 -14.37 -24.58
CA LEU A 374 -10.18 -13.45 -25.25
C LEU A 374 -9.32 -14.12 -26.32
N LYS A 375 -9.30 -15.44 -26.38
CA LYS A 375 -8.48 -16.17 -27.35
C LYS A 375 -8.73 -15.76 -28.80
N VAL A 376 -10.00 -15.51 -29.16
CA VAL A 376 -10.37 -15.06 -30.51
C VAL A 376 -9.79 -13.68 -30.82
N LEU A 377 -9.85 -12.76 -29.86
CA LEU A 377 -9.28 -11.41 -30.00
C LEU A 377 -7.76 -11.48 -30.12
N THR A 378 -7.11 -12.22 -29.23
CA THR A 378 -5.65 -12.39 -29.24
C THR A 378 -5.14 -13.01 -30.54
N GLN A 379 -5.86 -14.02 -31.06
CA GLN A 379 -5.51 -14.63 -32.35
C GLN A 379 -5.70 -13.66 -33.53
N SER A 380 -6.75 -12.82 -33.47
CA SER A 380 -6.95 -11.76 -34.48
C SER A 380 -5.82 -10.74 -34.46
N ASP A 381 -5.36 -10.31 -33.26
CA ASP A 381 -4.26 -9.35 -33.13
C ASP A 381 -2.94 -9.91 -33.63
N ILE A 382 -2.65 -11.19 -33.31
CA ILE A 382 -1.44 -11.86 -33.80
C ILE A 382 -1.49 -12.02 -35.35
N ALA A 383 -2.68 -12.31 -35.89
CA ALA A 383 -2.84 -12.41 -37.35
C ALA A 383 -2.67 -11.04 -38.02
N GLU A 384 -3.17 -9.97 -37.42
CA GLU A 384 -3.01 -8.60 -37.91
C GLU A 384 -1.54 -8.17 -37.82
N PHE A 385 -0.88 -8.41 -36.69
CA PHE A 385 0.56 -8.17 -36.51
C PHE A 385 1.38 -8.86 -37.62
N ASN A 386 1.15 -10.15 -37.86
CA ASN A 386 1.84 -10.90 -38.91
C ASN A 386 1.55 -10.38 -40.32
N LYS A 387 0.39 -9.78 -40.54
CA LYS A 387 0.04 -9.10 -41.79
C LYS A 387 0.75 -7.74 -41.91
N GLU A 388 0.73 -6.96 -40.84
CA GLU A 388 1.40 -5.63 -40.77
C GLU A 388 2.91 -5.76 -40.99
N VAL A 389 3.56 -6.78 -40.39
CA VAL A 389 4.99 -7.05 -40.60
C VAL A 389 5.33 -7.25 -42.11
N LYS A 390 4.38 -7.76 -42.88
CA LYS A 390 4.57 -7.97 -44.33
C LYS A 390 4.20 -6.74 -45.17
N SER A 391 3.29 -5.92 -44.72
CA SER A 391 2.75 -4.74 -45.45
C SER A 391 3.37 -3.42 -45.06
N LEU A 392 3.79 -3.29 -43.82
CA LEU A 392 4.44 -2.13 -43.23
C LEU A 392 5.90 -2.45 -42.89
N SER A 393 6.58 -1.60 -42.15
CA SER A 393 7.86 -1.95 -41.55
C SER A 393 7.66 -2.81 -40.30
N ALA A 394 8.58 -3.77 -40.09
CA ALA A 394 8.56 -4.61 -38.86
C ALA A 394 8.63 -3.75 -37.56
N GLU A 395 9.26 -2.58 -37.63
CA GLU A 395 9.33 -1.60 -36.54
C GLU A 395 7.95 -1.04 -36.20
N THR A 396 7.21 -0.51 -37.20
CA THR A 396 5.88 0.05 -37.00
C THR A 396 4.89 -1.02 -36.54
N ALA A 397 4.93 -2.20 -37.16
CA ALA A 397 4.08 -3.33 -36.75
C ALA A 397 4.35 -3.77 -35.30
N SER A 398 5.62 -3.86 -34.92
CA SER A 398 6.01 -4.21 -33.52
C SER A 398 5.52 -3.17 -32.51
N ARG A 399 5.65 -1.87 -32.84
CA ARG A 399 5.15 -0.79 -31.99
C ARG A 399 3.64 -0.86 -31.80
N ASN A 400 2.88 -1.01 -32.88
CA ASN A 400 1.42 -1.13 -32.82
C ASN A 400 1.00 -2.33 -31.97
N PHE A 401 1.61 -3.49 -32.20
CA PHE A 401 1.32 -4.71 -31.47
C PHE A 401 1.62 -4.60 -29.98
N ILE A 402 2.76 -4.00 -29.60
CA ILE A 402 3.13 -3.77 -28.20
C ILE A 402 2.10 -2.87 -27.52
N LYS A 403 1.72 -1.74 -28.15
CA LYS A 403 0.70 -0.82 -27.61
C LYS A 403 -0.64 -1.51 -27.40
N GLN A 404 -1.08 -2.28 -28.36
CA GLN A 404 -2.33 -3.03 -28.31
C GLN A 404 -2.30 -4.08 -27.16
N CYS A 405 -1.19 -4.80 -27.02
CA CYS A 405 -1.01 -5.74 -25.91
C CYS A 405 -1.01 -5.05 -24.55
N PHE A 406 -0.32 -3.92 -24.42
CA PHE A 406 -0.30 -3.14 -23.17
C PHE A 406 -1.68 -2.61 -22.79
N GLU A 407 -2.45 -2.13 -23.77
CA GLU A 407 -3.83 -1.69 -23.53
C GLU A 407 -4.70 -2.85 -23.03
N ARG A 408 -4.56 -4.05 -23.62
CA ARG A 408 -5.29 -5.22 -23.15
C ARG A 408 -4.88 -5.64 -21.76
N MET A 409 -3.60 -5.68 -21.47
CA MET A 409 -3.09 -6.02 -20.14
C MET A 409 -3.60 -5.03 -19.08
N TYR A 410 -3.56 -3.74 -19.37
CA TYR A 410 -4.07 -2.72 -18.47
C TYR A 410 -5.57 -2.88 -18.21
N ASN A 411 -6.36 -3.17 -19.25
CA ASN A 411 -7.79 -3.38 -19.10
C ASN A 411 -8.13 -4.66 -18.32
N GLU A 412 -7.36 -5.74 -18.48
CA GLU A 412 -7.50 -6.95 -17.67
C GLU A 412 -7.12 -6.70 -16.21
N GLU A 413 -6.01 -5.99 -15.94
CA GLU A 413 -5.65 -5.60 -14.57
C GLU A 413 -6.73 -4.74 -13.92
N ASN A 414 -7.23 -3.73 -14.62
CA ASN A 414 -8.32 -2.88 -14.12
C ASN A 414 -9.60 -3.66 -13.84
N LEU A 415 -9.94 -4.58 -14.73
CA LEU A 415 -11.10 -5.46 -14.56
C LEU A 415 -10.91 -6.36 -13.33
N PHE A 416 -9.72 -6.94 -13.17
CA PHE A 416 -9.37 -7.78 -12.04
C PHE A 416 -9.45 -7.01 -10.72
N VAL A 417 -8.86 -5.82 -10.64
CA VAL A 417 -8.96 -4.94 -9.47
C VAL A 417 -10.40 -4.58 -9.16
N LYS A 418 -11.18 -4.21 -10.18
CA LYS A 418 -12.61 -3.86 -10.00
C LYS A 418 -13.48 -5.03 -9.56
N LEU A 419 -13.16 -6.26 -9.94
CA LEU A 419 -13.94 -7.44 -9.52
C LEU A 419 -13.52 -7.95 -8.15
N PHE A 420 -12.25 -8.03 -7.88
CA PHE A 420 -11.70 -8.73 -6.71
C PHE A 420 -11.13 -7.81 -5.63
N ASP A 421 -10.92 -6.52 -5.93
CA ASP A 421 -10.31 -5.55 -5.03
C ASP A 421 -8.90 -5.97 -4.55
N LEU A 422 -8.17 -6.63 -5.45
CA LEU A 422 -6.80 -7.05 -5.27
C LEU A 422 -5.91 -6.34 -6.29
N GLU A 423 -4.89 -5.63 -5.83
CA GLU A 423 -3.88 -5.05 -6.70
C GLU A 423 -2.82 -6.11 -7.04
N PRO A 424 -2.64 -6.45 -8.32
CA PRO A 424 -1.63 -7.42 -8.71
C PRO A 424 -0.23 -6.84 -8.53
N ILE A 425 0.37 -7.09 -7.38
CA ILE A 425 1.80 -6.87 -7.15
C ILE A 425 2.52 -8.19 -7.43
N TRP A 426 3.40 -8.19 -8.43
CA TRP A 426 4.19 -9.34 -8.85
C TRP A 426 5.35 -9.62 -7.89
N THR A 427 5.07 -9.68 -6.58
CA THR A 427 6.06 -10.06 -5.58
C THR A 427 6.23 -11.59 -5.59
N GLN A 428 7.46 -12.04 -5.37
CA GLN A 428 7.77 -13.47 -5.30
C GLN A 428 7.45 -14.07 -3.90
N ALA A 429 6.56 -13.46 -3.13
CA ALA A 429 6.19 -13.98 -1.82
C ALA A 429 5.53 -15.36 -1.95
N ALA A 430 5.99 -16.33 -1.19
CA ALA A 430 5.61 -17.74 -1.30
C ALA A 430 4.11 -17.98 -1.09
N ASP A 431 3.47 -17.18 -0.24
CA ASP A 431 2.06 -17.34 0.16
C ASP A 431 1.11 -16.38 -0.55
N SER A 432 1.54 -15.75 -1.65
CA SER A 432 0.69 -14.86 -2.42
C SER A 432 -0.32 -15.64 -3.26
N VAL A 433 -1.54 -15.10 -3.38
CA VAL A 433 -2.59 -15.60 -4.29
C VAL A 433 -2.07 -15.73 -5.74
N PHE A 434 -1.21 -14.82 -6.18
CA PHE A 434 -0.63 -14.82 -7.53
C PHE A 434 0.32 -15.99 -7.79
N GLN A 435 0.94 -16.56 -6.75
CA GLN A 435 1.73 -17.79 -6.88
C GLN A 435 0.83 -19.02 -7.09
N ALA A 436 -0.29 -19.08 -6.37
CA ALA A 436 -1.24 -20.17 -6.51
C ALA A 436 -1.90 -20.23 -7.90
N ILE A 437 -2.08 -19.08 -8.56
CA ILE A 437 -2.69 -18.97 -9.90
C ILE A 437 -1.68 -18.96 -11.05
N LYS A 438 -0.37 -18.87 -10.78
CA LYS A 438 0.70 -18.84 -11.79
C LYS A 438 0.65 -19.98 -12.82
N PRO A 439 0.22 -21.22 -12.50
CA PRO A 439 0.10 -22.30 -13.48
C PRO A 439 -0.97 -22.09 -14.56
N ILE A 440 -1.90 -21.14 -14.39
CA ILE A 440 -2.99 -20.86 -15.36
C ILE A 440 -2.51 -19.95 -16.48
N ASN A 441 -1.35 -20.09 -16.92
CA ASN A 441 -0.69 -19.10 -17.71
C ASN A 441 -0.67 -19.50 -19.18
N THR A 442 -1.66 -19.12 -19.95
CA THR A 442 -1.68 -19.46 -21.36
C THR A 442 -1.86 -18.27 -22.30
N THR A 443 -2.54 -17.21 -21.89
CA THR A 443 -2.76 -16.05 -22.76
C THR A 443 -2.70 -14.71 -21.99
N ILE A 444 -3.14 -13.64 -22.64
CA ILE A 444 -3.15 -12.26 -22.15
C ILE A 444 -4.09 -12.07 -20.94
N ALA A 445 -4.94 -13.03 -20.61
CA ALA A 445 -5.92 -12.91 -19.53
C ALA A 445 -5.31 -12.90 -18.14
N HIS A 446 -4.06 -13.35 -17.99
CA HIS A 446 -3.37 -13.28 -16.71
C HIS A 446 -2.72 -11.91 -16.53
N PRO A 447 -3.04 -11.14 -15.47
CA PRO A 447 -2.34 -9.89 -15.21
C PRO A 447 -0.82 -10.08 -15.17
N GLY A 448 -0.07 -9.29 -15.96
CA GLY A 448 1.39 -9.38 -16.06
C GLY A 448 1.97 -10.53 -16.92
N ASN A 449 1.14 -11.27 -17.65
CA ASN A 449 1.66 -12.28 -18.58
C ASN A 449 2.10 -11.67 -19.92
N LEU A 450 3.40 -11.42 -20.04
CA LEU A 450 4.02 -10.95 -21.28
C LEU A 450 4.32 -12.07 -22.29
N THR A 451 4.15 -13.33 -21.94
CA THR A 451 4.60 -14.47 -22.77
C THR A 451 4.07 -14.47 -24.21
N PRO A 452 2.77 -14.23 -24.47
CA PRO A 452 2.27 -14.20 -25.85
C PRO A 452 2.86 -13.05 -26.67
N LEU A 453 3.01 -11.88 -26.05
CA LEU A 453 3.66 -10.72 -26.67
C LEU A 453 5.12 -11.04 -27.01
N VAL A 454 5.85 -11.53 -26.02
CA VAL A 454 7.28 -11.87 -26.13
C VAL A 454 7.51 -12.90 -27.25
N THR A 455 6.75 -14.00 -27.25
CA THR A 455 6.93 -15.09 -28.22
C THR A 455 6.75 -14.60 -29.65
N ASN A 456 5.69 -13.84 -29.93
CA ASN A 456 5.42 -13.33 -31.27
C ASN A 456 6.42 -12.25 -31.68
N LEU A 457 6.75 -11.34 -30.77
CA LEU A 457 7.71 -10.27 -31.02
C LEU A 457 9.12 -10.82 -31.27
N GLN A 458 9.58 -11.75 -30.44
CA GLN A 458 10.89 -12.41 -30.63
C GLN A 458 11.01 -13.15 -31.96
N THR A 459 9.95 -13.84 -32.37
CA THR A 459 9.93 -14.55 -33.65
C THR A 459 10.16 -13.59 -34.83
N VAL A 460 9.55 -12.42 -34.79
CA VAL A 460 9.73 -11.37 -35.81
C VAL A 460 11.10 -10.72 -35.72
N LEU A 461 11.51 -10.31 -34.51
CA LEU A 461 12.77 -9.59 -34.31
C LEU A 461 14.01 -10.44 -34.56
N GLN A 462 13.97 -11.76 -34.31
CA GLN A 462 15.08 -12.67 -34.63
C GLN A 462 15.34 -12.78 -36.14
N THR A 463 14.32 -12.60 -36.97
CA THR A 463 14.44 -12.63 -38.43
C THR A 463 14.67 -11.28 -39.06
N ALA A 464 14.44 -10.20 -38.31
CA ALA A 464 14.61 -8.83 -38.77
C ALA A 464 16.09 -8.40 -38.79
N PRO A 465 16.45 -7.37 -39.57
CA PRO A 465 17.75 -6.74 -39.48
C PRO A 465 18.04 -6.23 -38.06
N LEU A 466 19.31 -6.27 -37.63
CA LEU A 466 19.73 -5.78 -36.32
C LEU A 466 19.29 -4.33 -36.05
N GLU A 467 19.36 -3.48 -37.09
CA GLU A 467 18.91 -2.07 -37.00
C GLU A 467 17.43 -1.97 -36.62
N THR A 468 16.56 -2.79 -37.20
CA THR A 468 15.13 -2.82 -36.85
C THR A 468 14.93 -3.22 -35.39
N MET A 469 15.68 -4.21 -34.90
CA MET A 469 15.62 -4.62 -33.48
C MET A 469 16.06 -3.48 -32.57
N CYS A 470 17.17 -2.81 -32.87
CA CYS A 470 17.67 -1.66 -32.13
C CYS A 470 16.64 -0.51 -32.10
N ASN A 471 15.99 -0.23 -33.23
CA ASN A 471 14.97 0.78 -33.32
C ASN A 471 13.75 0.45 -32.42
N VAL A 472 13.28 -0.79 -32.44
CA VAL A 472 12.15 -1.22 -31.59
C VAL A 472 12.51 -1.11 -30.11
N VAL A 473 13.67 -1.59 -29.70
CA VAL A 473 14.13 -1.54 -28.32
C VAL A 473 14.36 -0.11 -27.85
N GLY A 474 15.06 0.70 -28.65
CA GLY A 474 15.32 2.11 -28.35
C GLY A 474 14.04 2.95 -28.32
N LEU A 475 13.08 2.66 -29.20
CA LEU A 475 11.79 3.33 -29.25
C LEU A 475 10.97 3.07 -27.99
N LEU A 476 10.95 1.82 -27.53
CA LEU A 476 10.30 1.46 -26.25
C LEU A 476 10.94 2.16 -25.05
N ALA A 477 12.26 2.19 -25.00
CA ALA A 477 12.99 2.88 -23.95
C ALA A 477 12.67 4.39 -23.96
N ASN A 478 12.71 5.04 -25.13
CA ASN A 478 12.44 6.47 -25.25
C ASN A 478 10.97 6.82 -25.02
N GLU A 479 10.03 5.98 -25.46
CA GLU A 479 8.58 6.24 -25.29
C GLU A 479 8.13 6.16 -23.83
N TYR A 480 8.74 5.31 -23.01
CA TYR A 480 8.30 5.08 -21.62
C TYR A 480 9.28 5.52 -20.52
N PHE A 481 10.55 5.82 -20.88
CA PHE A 481 11.59 6.27 -19.93
C PHE A 481 12.27 7.59 -20.33
N GLY A 482 11.79 8.28 -21.37
CA GLY A 482 12.33 9.58 -21.78
C GLY A 482 12.18 10.63 -20.66
N ALA A 483 13.18 11.54 -20.56
CA ALA A 483 13.22 12.55 -19.51
C ALA A 483 12.01 13.50 -19.49
N ASP A 484 11.42 13.75 -20.68
CA ASP A 484 10.27 14.66 -20.84
C ASP A 484 8.93 14.06 -20.37
N LEU A 485 8.93 12.81 -19.90
CA LEU A 485 7.73 12.06 -19.53
C LEU A 485 7.51 11.98 -18.00
N GLU A 486 8.33 12.65 -17.21
CA GLU A 486 8.23 12.63 -15.75
C GLU A 486 6.92 13.23 -15.22
N ASP A 487 6.26 14.11 -16.00
CA ASP A 487 5.00 14.76 -15.65
C ASP A 487 3.74 13.96 -16.05
N MET A 488 3.86 12.80 -16.68
CA MET A 488 2.70 12.00 -17.10
C MET A 488 2.24 11.04 -15.99
N GLU A 489 1.46 11.55 -15.05
CA GLU A 489 0.88 10.80 -13.92
C GLU A 489 -0.33 9.90 -14.28
N SER A 490 -0.61 9.65 -15.55
CA SER A 490 -1.72 8.76 -15.91
C SER A 490 -1.48 7.33 -15.38
N PRO A 491 -2.45 6.72 -14.67
CA PRO A 491 -2.32 5.34 -14.18
C PRO A 491 -1.99 4.35 -15.31
N TYR A 492 -2.52 4.57 -16.48
CA TYR A 492 -2.20 3.79 -17.68
C TYR A 492 -0.72 3.89 -18.04
N PHE A 493 -0.17 5.10 -18.06
CA PHE A 493 1.23 5.32 -18.41
C PHE A 493 2.20 4.68 -17.40
N ILE A 494 1.90 4.81 -16.11
CA ILE A 494 2.68 4.16 -15.04
C ILE A 494 2.72 2.64 -15.24
N LYS A 495 1.59 2.02 -15.58
CA LYS A 495 1.52 0.59 -15.86
C LYS A 495 2.28 0.21 -17.14
N CYS A 496 2.16 0.99 -18.20
CA CYS A 496 2.93 0.79 -19.44
C CYS A 496 4.43 0.88 -19.18
N LYS A 497 4.89 1.84 -18.37
CA LYS A 497 6.29 1.92 -17.92
C LYS A 497 6.74 0.65 -17.21
N GLN A 498 5.90 0.11 -16.33
CA GLN A 498 6.15 -1.15 -15.62
C GLN A 498 6.23 -2.34 -16.58
N TYR A 499 5.28 -2.48 -17.52
CA TYR A 499 5.29 -3.56 -18.53
C TYR A 499 6.50 -3.46 -19.45
N THR A 500 6.85 -2.25 -19.88
CA THR A 500 8.03 -1.98 -20.70
C THR A 500 9.31 -2.36 -19.96
N SER A 501 9.43 -1.98 -18.69
CA SER A 501 10.58 -2.36 -17.86
C SER A 501 10.76 -3.88 -17.80
N GLN A 502 9.68 -4.62 -17.57
CA GLN A 502 9.71 -6.09 -17.53
C GLN A 502 10.04 -6.69 -18.92
N LEU A 503 9.41 -6.18 -19.98
CA LEU A 503 9.62 -6.64 -21.34
C LEU A 503 11.08 -6.43 -21.77
N LEU A 504 11.63 -5.26 -21.52
CA LEU A 504 13.01 -4.93 -21.85
C LEU A 504 13.99 -5.75 -20.99
N ALA A 505 13.87 -5.71 -19.67
CA ALA A 505 14.87 -6.30 -18.78
C ALA A 505 14.93 -7.82 -18.89
N HIS A 506 13.79 -8.50 -19.00
CA HIS A 506 13.75 -9.96 -18.95
C HIS A 506 13.76 -10.64 -20.34
N HIS A 507 13.37 -9.92 -21.39
CA HIS A 507 13.15 -10.55 -22.69
C HIS A 507 13.89 -9.91 -23.85
N LEU A 508 13.80 -8.57 -24.03
CA LEU A 508 14.34 -7.93 -25.22
C LEU A 508 15.84 -7.63 -25.10
N TRP A 509 16.32 -7.13 -23.97
CA TRP A 509 17.77 -6.88 -23.79
C TRP A 509 18.59 -8.16 -23.88
N PRO A 510 18.24 -9.29 -23.22
CA PRO A 510 18.97 -10.54 -23.40
C PRO A 510 18.96 -11.06 -24.84
N LEU A 511 17.82 -10.91 -25.54
CA LEU A 511 17.73 -11.25 -26.96
C LEU A 511 18.64 -10.36 -27.79
N THR A 512 18.63 -9.06 -27.57
CA THR A 512 19.46 -8.10 -28.29
C THR A 512 20.94 -8.40 -28.08
N ASP A 513 21.37 -8.69 -26.86
CA ASP A 513 22.75 -9.09 -26.55
C ASP A 513 23.17 -10.32 -27.36
N THR A 514 22.33 -11.37 -27.42
CA THR A 514 22.64 -12.59 -28.19
C THR A 514 22.71 -12.33 -29.70
N VAL A 515 21.84 -11.47 -30.24
CA VAL A 515 21.88 -11.13 -31.67
C VAL A 515 23.11 -10.26 -31.99
N PHE A 516 23.50 -9.32 -31.11
CA PHE A 516 24.74 -8.58 -31.27
C PHE A 516 25.96 -9.50 -31.26
N GLU A 517 26.04 -10.45 -30.34
CA GLU A 517 27.14 -11.44 -30.28
C GLU A 517 27.21 -12.26 -31.56
N ALA A 518 26.07 -12.69 -32.10
CA ALA A 518 26.00 -13.41 -33.35
C ALA A 518 26.46 -12.55 -34.54
N GLU A 519 26.03 -11.26 -34.59
CA GLU A 519 26.42 -10.35 -35.65
C GLU A 519 27.92 -9.97 -35.57
N VAL A 520 28.47 -9.75 -34.37
CA VAL A 520 29.92 -9.55 -34.15
C VAL A 520 30.71 -10.77 -34.67
N THR A 521 30.28 -11.96 -34.33
CA THR A 521 30.89 -13.19 -34.80
C THR A 521 30.88 -13.31 -36.33
N LYS A 522 29.80 -12.94 -36.96
CA LYS A 522 29.59 -12.98 -38.41
C LYS A 522 30.38 -11.90 -39.15
N THR A 523 30.33 -10.67 -38.68
CA THR A 523 30.83 -9.48 -39.41
C THR A 523 32.25 -9.11 -39.06
N ILE A 524 32.72 -9.41 -37.83
CA ILE A 524 34.05 -9.04 -37.35
C ILE A 524 34.93 -10.28 -37.19
N THR A 525 34.54 -11.22 -36.33
CA THR A 525 35.43 -12.36 -35.96
C THR A 525 35.78 -13.25 -37.18
N LYS A 526 34.77 -13.60 -37.98
CA LYS A 526 34.93 -14.47 -39.19
C LYS A 526 35.34 -13.71 -40.44
N ALA A 527 35.43 -12.38 -40.38
CA ALA A 527 35.81 -11.60 -41.54
C ALA A 527 37.25 -11.88 -41.99
N SER A 528 37.45 -12.06 -43.26
CA SER A 528 38.79 -12.19 -43.84
C SER A 528 39.45 -10.83 -44.06
N VAL A 529 40.70 -10.70 -43.62
CA VAL A 529 41.49 -9.49 -43.83
C VAL A 529 41.94 -9.45 -45.31
N GLN A 530 41.41 -8.51 -46.09
CA GLN A 530 41.75 -8.32 -47.48
C GLN A 530 42.97 -7.44 -47.64
N ASP A 531 43.88 -7.73 -48.55
CA ASP A 531 45.12 -6.98 -48.76
C ASP A 531 44.85 -5.51 -49.21
N ALA A 532 43.76 -5.27 -49.91
CA ALA A 532 43.32 -3.92 -50.28
C ALA A 532 42.96 -3.05 -49.07
N SER A 533 42.48 -3.63 -47.99
CA SER A 533 42.08 -2.91 -46.75
C SER A 533 43.25 -2.57 -45.83
N LEU A 534 44.43 -3.10 -46.08
CA LEU A 534 45.65 -2.88 -45.27
C LEU A 534 46.31 -1.52 -45.57
N LYS A 535 45.90 -0.83 -46.61
CA LYS A 535 46.44 0.50 -46.93
C LYS A 535 45.65 1.59 -46.22
N ILE A 536 46.37 2.51 -45.55
CA ILE A 536 45.78 3.71 -44.99
C ILE A 536 45.51 4.71 -46.16
N GLY A 537 44.25 4.96 -46.46
CA GLY A 537 43.84 5.93 -47.43
C GLY A 537 43.81 7.36 -46.86
N PRO A 538 43.62 8.39 -47.67
CA PRO A 538 43.46 9.79 -47.21
C PRO A 538 42.12 9.92 -46.47
N VAL A 539 42.06 10.89 -45.57
CA VAL A 539 40.81 11.26 -44.86
C VAL A 539 39.85 11.93 -45.84
N VAL A 540 38.61 11.45 -45.89
CA VAL A 540 37.55 11.95 -46.75
C VAL A 540 36.53 12.77 -45.91
N GLY A 541 36.12 13.95 -46.44
CA GLY A 541 35.07 14.74 -45.80
C GLY A 541 35.36 15.31 -44.41
N GLY A 542 36.64 15.31 -44.02
CA GLY A 542 37.01 15.82 -42.69
C GLY A 542 36.71 14.90 -41.52
N VAL A 543 36.19 13.71 -41.74
CA VAL A 543 35.82 12.76 -40.68
C VAL A 543 37.01 11.84 -40.39
N ALA A 544 37.50 11.86 -39.13
CA ALA A 544 38.69 11.11 -38.72
C ALA A 544 38.54 9.58 -38.89
N SER A 545 37.32 9.06 -38.78
CA SER A 545 37.00 7.64 -38.97
C SER A 545 36.85 7.23 -40.42
N SER A 546 36.87 8.18 -41.40
CA SER A 546 36.62 7.89 -42.82
C SER A 546 37.69 7.01 -43.46
N ASN A 547 38.94 7.08 -43.01
CA ASN A 547 40.07 6.25 -43.45
C ASN A 547 40.42 5.08 -42.50
N ALA A 548 39.51 4.73 -41.57
CA ALA A 548 39.64 3.56 -40.71
C ALA A 548 39.54 2.26 -41.51
N HIS A 549 40.13 1.20 -40.96
CA HIS A 549 39.94 -0.17 -41.53
C HIS A 549 38.45 -0.51 -41.62
N PRO A 550 37.96 -1.17 -42.69
CA PRO A 550 36.54 -1.47 -42.85
C PRO A 550 35.88 -2.16 -41.66
N LEU A 551 36.60 -3.08 -41.00
CA LEU A 551 36.10 -3.79 -39.82
C LEU A 551 36.02 -2.87 -38.58
N VAL A 552 36.87 -1.84 -38.45
CA VAL A 552 36.73 -0.80 -37.43
C VAL A 552 35.49 0.04 -37.67
N LYS A 553 35.20 0.40 -38.93
CA LYS A 553 33.96 1.12 -39.28
C LYS A 553 32.72 0.27 -38.91
N GLN A 554 32.77 -1.04 -39.18
CA GLN A 554 31.71 -1.96 -38.81
C GLN A 554 31.54 -2.03 -37.26
N ALA A 555 32.64 -2.13 -36.52
CA ALA A 555 32.63 -2.13 -35.07
C ALA A 555 32.02 -0.82 -34.50
N ILE A 556 32.41 0.33 -35.03
CA ILE A 556 31.84 1.62 -34.67
C ILE A 556 30.34 1.67 -34.93
N LYS A 557 29.88 1.18 -36.10
CA LYS A 557 28.46 1.07 -36.41
C LYS A 557 27.73 0.20 -35.40
N LEU A 558 28.29 -0.96 -35.02
CA LEU A 558 27.69 -1.83 -33.99
C LEU A 558 27.64 -1.17 -32.60
N LEU A 559 28.71 -0.47 -32.20
CA LEU A 559 28.77 0.26 -30.95
C LEU A 559 27.70 1.36 -30.89
N SER A 560 27.58 2.19 -31.95
CA SER A 560 26.57 3.24 -32.05
C SER A 560 25.15 2.68 -32.03
N MET A 561 24.88 1.56 -32.72
CA MET A 561 23.59 0.90 -32.68
C MET A 561 23.27 0.33 -31.28
N TYR A 562 24.26 -0.23 -30.60
CA TYR A 562 24.08 -0.77 -29.26
C TYR A 562 23.80 0.34 -28.24
N GLU A 563 24.54 1.42 -28.30
CA GLU A 563 24.35 2.59 -27.43
C GLU A 563 22.96 3.21 -27.64
N SER A 564 22.50 3.32 -28.88
CA SER A 564 21.19 3.91 -29.19
C SER A 564 19.99 3.09 -28.67
N CYS A 565 20.15 1.79 -28.46
CA CYS A 565 19.08 0.90 -28.06
C CYS A 565 19.14 0.49 -26.56
N MET A 566 20.26 0.74 -25.89
CA MET A 566 20.45 0.37 -24.49
C MET A 566 20.49 1.57 -23.56
N PRO A 567 20.00 1.46 -22.31
CA PRO A 567 20.18 2.51 -21.33
C PRO A 567 21.68 2.75 -21.07
N LYS A 568 22.05 4.01 -20.88
CA LYS A 568 23.47 4.41 -20.67
C LYS A 568 24.16 3.65 -19.55
N GLU A 569 23.43 3.32 -18.48
CA GLU A 569 23.94 2.52 -17.36
C GLU A 569 24.34 1.11 -17.78
N ARG A 570 23.61 0.51 -18.73
CA ARG A 570 23.91 -0.83 -19.25
C ARG A 570 25.00 -0.82 -20.30
N SER A 571 24.99 0.15 -21.20
CA SER A 571 26.02 0.27 -22.25
C SER A 571 27.38 0.70 -21.71
N SER A 572 27.39 1.56 -20.66
CA SER A 572 28.62 2.18 -20.17
C SER A 572 29.37 1.37 -19.11
N LYS A 573 28.68 0.67 -18.20
CA LYS A 573 29.35 0.09 -17.02
C LYS A 573 29.68 -1.42 -17.07
N ASN A 574 28.85 -2.25 -17.68
CA ASN A 574 28.96 -3.71 -17.58
C ASN A 574 28.57 -4.48 -18.84
N SER A 575 28.73 -3.92 -20.02
CA SER A 575 28.31 -4.58 -21.24
C SER A 575 29.34 -5.59 -21.74
N SER A 576 29.02 -6.86 -21.62
CA SER A 576 29.77 -7.95 -22.24
C SER A 576 29.82 -7.80 -23.78
N VAL A 577 28.76 -7.22 -24.38
CA VAL A 577 28.66 -7.01 -25.83
C VAL A 577 29.64 -5.96 -26.29
N VAL A 578 29.71 -4.79 -25.64
CA VAL A 578 30.67 -3.73 -25.96
C VAL A 578 32.10 -4.25 -25.83
N PHE A 579 32.40 -4.94 -24.74
CA PHE A 579 33.69 -5.59 -24.51
C PHE A 579 34.01 -6.56 -25.65
N ASN A 580 33.06 -7.39 -26.07
CA ASN A 580 33.24 -8.37 -27.13
C ASN A 580 33.50 -7.71 -28.50
N ILE A 581 32.74 -6.63 -28.84
CA ILE A 581 32.94 -5.88 -30.08
C ILE A 581 34.39 -5.33 -30.13
N VAL A 582 34.82 -4.66 -29.08
CA VAL A 582 36.15 -4.04 -29.02
C VAL A 582 37.25 -5.12 -29.06
N ARG A 583 37.12 -6.18 -28.25
CA ARG A 583 38.07 -7.30 -28.19
C ARG A 583 38.25 -7.95 -29.57
N GLU A 584 37.17 -8.36 -30.19
CA GLU A 584 37.23 -9.04 -31.50
C GLU A 584 37.80 -8.11 -32.59
N THR A 585 37.49 -6.82 -32.52
CA THR A 585 38.04 -5.81 -33.43
C THR A 585 39.55 -5.68 -33.25
N ILE A 586 40.06 -5.62 -32.01
CA ILE A 586 41.49 -5.58 -31.72
C ILE A 586 42.20 -6.84 -32.22
N GLN A 587 41.62 -8.04 -32.02
CA GLN A 587 42.20 -9.29 -32.53
C GLN A 587 42.31 -9.31 -34.06
N VAL A 588 41.31 -8.71 -34.72
CA VAL A 588 41.36 -8.57 -36.18
C VAL A 588 42.45 -7.58 -36.61
N LEU A 589 42.61 -6.47 -35.92
CA LEU A 589 43.65 -5.48 -36.19
C LEU A 589 45.06 -6.09 -36.00
N GLN A 590 45.26 -6.90 -34.94
CA GLN A 590 46.50 -7.65 -34.73
C GLN A 590 46.80 -8.66 -35.86
N ARG A 591 45.77 -9.34 -36.35
CA ARG A 591 45.92 -10.22 -37.54
C ARG A 591 46.25 -9.40 -38.79
N ALA A 592 45.69 -8.21 -38.95
CA ALA A 592 45.99 -7.32 -40.07
C ALA A 592 47.43 -6.79 -39.97
N GLU A 593 47.88 -6.38 -38.78
CA GLU A 593 49.24 -5.95 -38.50
C GLU A 593 50.26 -7.03 -38.87
N ALA A 594 50.07 -8.25 -38.39
CA ALA A 594 50.94 -9.38 -38.71
C ALA A 594 50.99 -9.64 -40.22
N ARG A 595 49.84 -9.45 -40.94
CA ARG A 595 49.80 -9.57 -42.38
C ARG A 595 50.54 -8.44 -43.10
N ILE A 596 50.42 -7.19 -42.64
CA ILE A 596 51.23 -6.05 -43.16
C ILE A 596 52.71 -6.34 -43.00
N GLN A 597 53.16 -6.83 -41.84
CA GLN A 597 54.53 -7.20 -41.59
C GLN A 597 55.03 -8.28 -42.53
N SER A 598 54.19 -9.30 -42.84
CA SER A 598 54.53 -10.41 -43.74
C SER A 598 54.63 -9.98 -45.21
N LEU A 599 53.74 -9.09 -45.66
CA LEU A 599 53.64 -8.64 -47.05
C LEU A 599 54.70 -7.62 -47.44
N LYS A 600 55.38 -6.96 -46.50
CA LYS A 600 56.31 -5.82 -46.74
C LYS A 600 55.69 -4.74 -47.63
N ALA A 601 54.41 -4.49 -47.51
CA ALA A 601 53.54 -3.79 -48.47
C ALA A 601 53.55 -2.27 -48.35
N GLY A 602 54.61 -1.63 -47.93
CA GLY A 602 54.75 -0.13 -47.91
C GLY A 602 53.87 0.60 -46.91
N THR A 603 52.96 -0.09 -46.19
CA THR A 603 52.18 0.46 -45.08
C THR A 603 52.93 0.19 -43.81
N ASP A 604 53.06 1.19 -42.95
CA ASP A 604 53.69 1.07 -41.62
C ASP A 604 52.72 0.32 -40.67
N PRO A 605 53.11 -0.87 -40.16
CA PRO A 605 52.24 -1.69 -39.28
C PRO A 605 51.86 -1.00 -37.96
N ASP A 606 52.85 -0.29 -37.34
CA ASP A 606 52.60 0.39 -36.05
C ASP A 606 51.74 1.61 -36.26
N LEU A 607 51.94 2.38 -37.34
CA LEU A 607 51.06 3.53 -37.71
C LEU A 607 49.62 3.06 -38.02
N PHE A 608 49.47 1.90 -38.67
CA PHE A 608 48.18 1.28 -38.92
C PHE A 608 47.47 0.98 -37.58
N MET A 609 48.16 0.39 -36.62
CA MET A 609 47.61 0.11 -35.30
C MET A 609 47.26 1.39 -34.55
N VAL A 610 48.17 2.36 -34.45
CA VAL A 610 47.95 3.66 -33.79
C VAL A 610 46.71 4.35 -34.37
N LYS A 611 46.57 4.41 -35.71
CA LYS A 611 45.45 5.07 -36.34
C LYS A 611 44.10 4.40 -35.99
N ASN A 612 44.02 3.09 -36.11
CA ASN A 612 42.78 2.36 -35.87
C ASN A 612 42.39 2.29 -34.38
N LEU A 613 43.35 2.12 -33.49
CA LEU A 613 43.11 2.14 -32.02
C LEU A 613 42.67 3.54 -31.54
N LEU A 614 43.26 4.61 -32.07
CA LEU A 614 42.81 5.98 -31.78
C LEU A 614 41.37 6.23 -32.22
N ILE A 615 40.98 5.74 -33.40
CA ILE A 615 39.59 5.87 -33.87
C ILE A 615 38.64 5.15 -32.93
N ILE A 616 38.93 3.88 -32.56
CA ILE A 616 38.12 3.14 -31.59
C ILE A 616 38.01 3.89 -30.26
N LYS A 617 39.12 4.38 -29.73
CA LYS A 617 39.14 5.14 -28.47
C LYS A 617 38.29 6.41 -28.54
N ASN A 618 38.45 7.20 -29.60
CA ASN A 618 37.68 8.42 -29.79
C ASN A 618 36.19 8.15 -29.92
N GLU A 619 35.78 7.08 -30.59
CA GLU A 619 34.37 6.71 -30.72
C GLU A 619 33.79 6.21 -29.38
N LEU A 620 34.55 5.42 -28.60
CA LEU A 620 34.13 5.03 -27.26
C LEU A 620 33.92 6.24 -26.34
N VAL A 621 34.80 7.24 -26.46
CA VAL A 621 34.66 8.52 -25.71
C VAL A 621 33.44 9.32 -26.21
N SER A 622 33.22 9.41 -27.54
CA SER A 622 32.11 10.17 -28.10
C SER A 622 30.75 9.53 -27.76
N LEU A 623 30.69 8.22 -27.63
CA LEU A 623 29.50 7.45 -27.22
C LEU A 623 29.34 7.42 -25.67
N GLU A 624 30.21 8.10 -24.92
CA GLU A 624 30.21 8.09 -23.44
C GLU A 624 30.23 6.66 -22.84
N ILE A 625 30.83 5.72 -23.55
CA ILE A 625 30.98 4.35 -23.10
C ILE A 625 32.17 4.29 -22.12
N GLY A 626 31.88 4.00 -20.85
CA GLY A 626 32.85 4.09 -19.77
C GLY A 626 32.69 5.36 -18.95
N ASP A 627 33.05 5.35 -17.67
CA ASP A 627 32.87 6.48 -16.74
C ASP A 627 33.88 7.61 -17.00
N ILE A 628 33.82 8.15 -18.21
CA ILE A 628 34.73 9.23 -18.68
C ILE A 628 34.21 10.62 -18.27
N ARG A 629 33.08 10.69 -17.57
CA ARG A 629 32.43 11.96 -17.14
C ARG A 629 33.31 12.88 -16.27
N ASN A 630 34.36 12.35 -15.66
CA ASN A 630 35.19 13.11 -14.73
C ASN A 630 36.42 13.80 -15.39
N HIS A 631 36.66 13.59 -16.68
CA HIS A 631 37.78 14.23 -17.35
C HIS A 631 37.24 15.05 -18.51
N GLY A 632 37.18 16.37 -18.29
CA GLY A 632 36.68 17.32 -19.27
C GLY A 632 37.28 17.12 -20.66
N ALA A 633 36.44 17.33 -21.68
CA ALA A 633 36.68 17.39 -23.10
C ALA A 633 37.76 16.49 -23.68
N SER A 634 37.39 15.71 -24.68
CA SER A 634 38.18 14.75 -25.49
C SER A 634 39.66 15.09 -25.75
N MET A 635 40.04 16.37 -25.71
CA MET A 635 41.39 16.86 -25.88
C MET A 635 42.34 16.62 -24.65
N GLN A 636 41.80 16.67 -23.44
CA GLN A 636 42.62 16.49 -22.23
C GLN A 636 43.00 15.03 -22.02
N HIS A 637 42.21 14.12 -22.46
CA HIS A 637 42.51 12.66 -22.37
C HIS A 637 43.65 12.29 -23.33
N PHE A 638 43.70 12.93 -24.49
CA PHE A 638 44.80 12.78 -25.42
C PHE A 638 46.15 13.34 -24.86
N VAL A 639 46.06 14.48 -24.22
CA VAL A 639 47.25 15.09 -23.54
C VAL A 639 47.74 14.17 -22.40
N HIS A 640 46.84 13.59 -21.63
CA HIS A 640 47.23 12.68 -20.53
C HIS A 640 47.89 11.37 -21.03
N ILE A 641 47.41 10.81 -22.16
CA ILE A 641 48.09 9.65 -22.78
C ILE A 641 49.49 10.05 -23.22
N TRP A 642 49.67 11.27 -23.76
CA TRP A 642 50.96 11.78 -24.20
C TRP A 642 51.89 12.17 -23.03
N ASP A 643 51.36 12.71 -21.96
CA ASP A 643 52.18 13.04 -20.75
C ASP A 643 52.71 11.76 -20.05
N THR A 644 51.92 10.67 -20.10
CA THR A 644 52.40 9.35 -19.63
C THR A 644 53.39 8.67 -20.58
N LEU A 645 53.41 9.11 -21.86
CA LEU A 645 54.32 8.64 -22.89
C LEU A 645 55.71 9.31 -22.89
N SER A 646 56.01 10.23 -21.93
CA SER A 646 57.31 10.86 -21.86
C SER A 646 58.40 9.82 -21.53
N PRO A 647 59.59 9.89 -22.17
CA PRO A 647 60.65 8.85 -22.10
C PRO A 647 61.14 8.55 -20.69
N GLN A 648 60.95 9.46 -19.74
CA GLN A 648 61.39 9.34 -18.37
C GLN A 648 60.57 8.34 -17.53
N ASN A 649 59.32 8.07 -17.96
CA ASN A 649 58.42 7.17 -17.24
C ASN A 649 58.46 5.71 -17.76
N TRP A 650 59.24 5.41 -18.80
CA TRP A 650 59.19 4.13 -19.51
C TRP A 650 60.01 3.01 -18.88
N VAL A 651 61.04 3.34 -18.08
CA VAL A 651 62.00 2.35 -17.55
C VAL A 651 61.36 1.42 -16.48
N GLY A 652 60.28 1.88 -15.81
CA GLY A 652 59.56 1.10 -14.81
C GLY A 652 58.45 0.19 -15.29
N PHE A 653 57.92 0.43 -16.48
CA PHE A 653 56.71 -0.23 -16.95
C PHE A 653 56.91 -1.59 -17.66
N PHE A 654 58.10 -1.80 -18.27
CA PHE A 654 58.34 -3.02 -19.05
C PHE A 654 58.59 -4.28 -18.22
N SER A 655 58.84 -4.19 -16.92
CA SER A 655 59.14 -5.37 -16.09
C SER A 655 57.93 -6.17 -15.66
N ASN A 656 56.69 -5.62 -15.76
CA ASN A 656 55.49 -6.27 -15.26
C ASN A 656 54.57 -6.87 -16.35
N ILE A 657 54.86 -6.72 -17.64
CA ILE A 657 53.90 -7.02 -18.73
C ILE A 657 54.28 -8.28 -19.56
N ILE A 658 55.24 -9.05 -19.15
CA ILE A 658 55.59 -10.33 -19.85
C ILE A 658 54.64 -11.51 -19.47
N GLY A 659 53.50 -11.24 -18.84
CA GLY A 659 52.56 -12.26 -18.39
C GLY A 659 51.15 -12.04 -18.92
N GLY A 660 50.84 -12.56 -20.14
CA GLY A 660 49.49 -12.92 -20.51
C GLY A 660 48.44 -11.81 -20.52
N GLY A 661 48.41 -10.98 -21.57
CA GLY A 661 47.32 -10.03 -21.80
C GLY A 661 45.97 -10.74 -21.89
N LEU A 662 44.90 -10.09 -21.38
CA LEU A 662 43.48 -10.53 -21.38
C LEU A 662 42.95 -10.94 -22.76
N TRP A 663 43.67 -10.57 -23.84
CA TRP A 663 43.35 -10.87 -25.23
C TRP A 663 43.95 -12.16 -25.73
N SER A 664 44.82 -12.84 -24.97
CA SER A 664 45.43 -14.11 -25.33
C SER A 664 44.44 -15.26 -25.11
N ARG A 665 44.11 -15.94 -26.18
CA ARG A 665 43.32 -17.14 -26.23
C ARG A 665 44.08 -18.32 -25.63
N GLY A 666 44.01 -18.53 -24.33
CA GLY A 666 44.62 -19.72 -23.74
C GLY A 666 44.56 -19.74 -22.21
N THR A 667 43.76 -20.62 -21.72
CA THR A 667 43.55 -21.11 -20.36
C THR A 667 42.48 -20.38 -19.56
N PRO A 668 41.44 -21.09 -19.12
CA PRO A 668 40.53 -20.60 -18.10
C PRO A 668 41.20 -20.73 -16.76
N SER A 669 41.89 -19.68 -16.28
CA SER A 669 42.31 -19.61 -14.90
C SER A 669 41.13 -19.12 -14.05
N VAL A 670 40.79 -19.95 -13.14
CA VAL A 670 39.86 -19.90 -12.05
C VAL A 670 39.96 -18.56 -11.30
N THR A 671 39.19 -17.60 -11.68
CA THR A 671 38.47 -16.53 -10.97
C THR A 671 37.87 -15.59 -12.02
N ALA A 672 36.63 -15.80 -12.37
CA ALA A 672 35.84 -14.90 -13.22
C ALA A 672 35.62 -13.58 -12.45
N LYS A 673 36.62 -12.68 -12.45
CA LYS A 673 36.35 -11.26 -12.28
C LYS A 673 35.52 -10.84 -13.48
N THR A 674 34.35 -10.33 -13.25
CA THR A 674 33.52 -9.64 -14.25
C THR A 674 34.38 -8.54 -14.86
N LEU A 675 34.80 -8.71 -16.11
CA LEU A 675 35.57 -7.73 -16.87
C LEU A 675 34.73 -6.46 -16.99
N THR A 676 35.24 -5.38 -16.49
CA THR A 676 34.58 -4.06 -16.54
C THR A 676 34.98 -3.34 -17.83
N VAL A 677 34.17 -2.35 -18.25
CA VAL A 677 34.51 -1.47 -19.39
C VAL A 677 35.75 -0.65 -19.08
N GLU A 678 36.02 -0.38 -17.81
CA GLU A 678 37.26 0.27 -17.33
C GLU A 678 38.49 -0.57 -17.63
N ASP A 679 38.46 -1.87 -17.30
CA ASP A 679 39.54 -2.82 -17.64
C ASP A 679 39.80 -2.85 -19.15
N MET A 680 38.76 -2.77 -19.96
CA MET A 680 38.85 -2.69 -21.43
C MET A 680 39.55 -1.40 -21.89
N ASN A 681 39.16 -0.26 -21.32
CA ASN A 681 39.76 1.03 -21.66
C ASN A 681 41.26 1.10 -21.27
N GLU A 682 41.61 0.57 -20.12
CA GLU A 682 42.99 0.48 -19.68
C GLU A 682 43.88 -0.37 -20.63
N GLN A 683 43.32 -1.51 -21.06
CA GLN A 683 44.02 -2.39 -22.02
C GLN A 683 44.14 -1.76 -23.40
N LEU A 684 43.09 -1.03 -23.85
CA LEU A 684 43.13 -0.29 -25.10
C LEU A 684 44.23 0.81 -25.05
N ASP A 685 44.32 1.52 -23.93
CA ASP A 685 45.34 2.54 -23.69
C ASP A 685 46.74 1.95 -23.68
N GLU A 686 46.91 0.77 -23.10
CA GLU A 686 48.21 0.10 -23.08
C GLU A 686 48.66 -0.38 -24.47
N LEU A 687 47.71 -0.96 -25.24
CA LEU A 687 48.01 -1.34 -26.65
C LEU A 687 48.36 -0.11 -27.51
N LEU A 688 47.63 0.97 -27.29
CA LEU A 688 47.89 2.25 -27.97
C LEU A 688 49.28 2.79 -27.62
N ARG A 689 49.65 2.83 -26.36
CA ARG A 689 51.00 3.22 -25.87
C ARG A 689 52.07 2.36 -26.50
N GLN A 690 51.89 1.02 -26.51
CA GLN A 690 52.86 0.09 -27.10
C GLN A 690 53.04 0.35 -28.61
N SER A 691 51.93 0.56 -29.33
CA SER A 691 51.98 0.82 -30.77
C SER A 691 52.64 2.18 -31.08
N ILE A 692 52.37 3.22 -30.31
CA ILE A 692 53.04 4.52 -30.44
C ILE A 692 54.53 4.38 -30.15
N TYR A 693 54.91 3.68 -29.07
CA TYR A 693 56.33 3.43 -28.75
C TYR A 693 57.05 2.73 -29.88
N ASN A 694 56.52 1.62 -30.38
CA ASN A 694 57.12 0.87 -31.48
C ASN A 694 57.32 1.75 -32.70
N PHE A 695 56.28 2.52 -33.07
CA PHE A 695 56.33 3.46 -34.18
C PHE A 695 57.44 4.53 -33.98
N THR A 696 57.40 5.26 -32.87
CA THR A 696 58.30 6.36 -32.57
C THR A 696 59.74 5.89 -32.41
N HIS A 697 59.98 4.76 -31.74
CA HIS A 697 61.27 4.15 -31.59
C HIS A 697 61.86 3.70 -32.95
N ARG A 698 61.08 3.08 -33.78
CA ARG A 698 61.54 2.63 -35.11
C ARG A 698 61.94 3.82 -36.00
N TRP A 699 61.08 4.83 -36.06
CA TRP A 699 61.36 6.02 -36.88
C TRP A 699 62.49 6.86 -36.28
N GLY A 700 62.60 7.00 -34.94
CA GLY A 700 63.71 7.58 -34.25
C GLY A 700 65.03 6.89 -34.58
N THR A 701 65.04 5.56 -34.64
CA THR A 701 66.21 4.78 -35.08
C THR A 701 66.57 5.02 -36.54
N LEU A 702 65.57 5.08 -37.45
CA LEU A 702 65.80 5.37 -38.84
C LEU A 702 66.33 6.78 -39.06
N MET A 703 65.85 7.79 -38.35
CA MET A 703 66.32 9.18 -38.41
C MET A 703 67.76 9.28 -37.91
N ASN A 704 68.06 8.61 -36.77
CA ASN A 704 69.42 8.61 -36.22
C ASN A 704 70.41 7.88 -37.10
N ASP A 705 70.03 6.75 -37.73
CA ASP A 705 70.87 6.02 -38.64
C ASP A 705 71.11 6.79 -39.96
N SER A 706 70.11 7.61 -40.39
CA SER A 706 70.24 8.54 -41.51
C SER A 706 71.13 9.73 -41.20
N GLN A 707 71.07 10.31 -40.01
CA GLN A 707 71.98 11.38 -39.55
C GLN A 707 73.43 10.90 -39.50
N ASN A 708 73.68 9.68 -39.02
CA ASN A 708 74.99 9.09 -38.87
C ASN A 708 75.54 8.50 -40.17
N ARG A 709 74.89 8.77 -41.32
CA ARG A 709 75.30 8.31 -42.70
C ARG A 709 75.73 6.85 -42.74
N LYS A 710 74.99 5.94 -42.13
CA LYS A 710 75.30 4.54 -42.19
C LYS A 710 75.14 4.01 -43.63
N PRO A 711 76.07 3.13 -44.12
CA PRO A 711 75.98 2.62 -45.46
C PRO A 711 74.69 1.85 -45.71
N GLY A 712 73.98 2.23 -46.77
CA GLY A 712 72.69 1.57 -47.13
C GLY A 712 71.44 2.26 -46.65
N VAL A 713 71.50 3.36 -45.85
CA VAL A 713 70.33 4.13 -45.33
C VAL A 713 70.01 5.31 -46.24
N LYS A 714 68.70 5.62 -46.39
CA LYS A 714 68.24 6.77 -47.20
C LYS A 714 68.73 8.11 -46.58
N PRO A 715 68.94 9.16 -47.38
CA PRO A 715 69.22 10.51 -46.88
C PRO A 715 68.15 11.01 -45.93
N ILE A 716 68.52 11.77 -44.89
CA ILE A 716 67.61 12.26 -43.86
C ILE A 716 66.39 13.01 -44.39
N ALA A 717 66.63 13.95 -45.36
CA ALA A 717 65.52 14.71 -45.99
C ALA A 717 64.49 13.80 -46.71
N LYS A 718 64.92 12.62 -47.18
CA LYS A 718 64.00 11.66 -47.81
C LYS A 718 63.20 10.86 -46.76
N VAL A 719 63.84 10.53 -45.59
CA VAL A 719 63.18 9.86 -44.47
C VAL A 719 62.18 10.79 -43.85
N GLU A 720 62.52 12.06 -43.64
CA GLU A 720 61.58 13.09 -43.12
C GLU A 720 60.41 13.32 -44.05
N ALA A 721 60.65 13.46 -45.37
CA ALA A 721 59.54 13.62 -46.34
C ALA A 721 58.62 12.36 -46.42
N GLU A 722 59.20 11.15 -46.29
CA GLU A 722 58.45 9.93 -46.27
C GLU A 722 57.57 9.82 -44.96
N LEU A 723 58.15 10.16 -43.81
CA LEU A 723 57.45 10.24 -42.52
C LEU A 723 56.30 11.28 -42.59
N GLU A 724 56.58 12.48 -43.08
CA GLU A 724 55.61 13.55 -43.21
C GLU A 724 54.45 13.14 -44.10
N ASN A 725 54.74 12.57 -45.25
CA ASN A 725 53.71 12.06 -46.15
C ASN A 725 52.85 10.96 -45.53
N LEU A 726 53.43 10.04 -44.80
CA LEU A 726 52.71 8.97 -44.07
C LEU A 726 51.81 9.55 -42.99
N LEU A 727 52.33 10.46 -42.17
CA LEU A 727 51.56 11.11 -41.08
C LEU A 727 50.44 12.00 -41.61
N MET A 728 50.69 12.77 -42.68
CA MET A 728 49.67 13.60 -43.30
C MET A 728 48.59 12.75 -44.00
N THR A 729 48.94 11.60 -44.56
CA THR A 729 47.96 10.70 -45.15
C THR A 729 47.05 10.09 -44.04
N ALA A 730 47.65 9.69 -42.93
CA ALA A 730 46.93 9.07 -41.82
C ALA A 730 46.09 10.06 -41.01
N PHE A 731 46.60 11.28 -40.75
CA PHE A 731 46.07 12.24 -39.75
C PHE A 731 45.91 13.64 -40.32
N SER A 732 45.56 13.83 -41.58
CA SER A 732 45.43 15.15 -42.20
C SER A 732 44.49 16.11 -41.45
N ASN A 733 43.51 15.58 -40.73
CA ASN A 733 42.53 16.33 -39.92
C ASN A 733 42.96 16.55 -38.47
N GLN A 734 44.09 15.98 -38.04
CA GLN A 734 44.51 15.99 -36.66
C GLN A 734 46.00 16.48 -36.58
N PRO A 735 46.24 17.77 -36.87
CA PRO A 735 47.63 18.29 -36.89
C PRO A 735 48.35 18.17 -35.53
N GLU A 736 47.58 18.19 -34.44
CA GLU A 736 48.13 18.02 -33.10
C GLU A 736 48.71 16.63 -32.89
N VAL A 737 48.00 15.56 -33.39
CA VAL A 737 48.51 14.20 -33.34
C VAL A 737 49.80 14.06 -34.14
N VAL A 738 49.83 14.67 -35.33
CA VAL A 738 51.03 14.71 -36.19
C VAL A 738 52.18 15.40 -35.47
N GLY A 739 51.94 16.57 -34.84
CA GLY A 739 52.95 17.34 -34.07
C GLY A 739 53.51 16.50 -32.92
N LYS A 740 52.67 15.87 -32.12
CA LYS A 740 53.06 15.05 -30.97
C LYS A 740 53.84 13.80 -31.41
N LEU A 741 53.44 13.13 -32.48
CA LEU A 741 54.18 12.00 -33.01
C LEU A 741 55.58 12.39 -33.49
N LYS A 742 55.71 13.53 -34.20
CA LYS A 742 56.99 14.05 -34.63
C LYS A 742 57.91 14.38 -33.44
N GLU A 743 57.37 15.09 -32.41
CA GLU A 743 58.08 15.43 -31.19
C GLU A 743 58.57 14.14 -30.45
N ALA A 744 57.75 13.12 -30.35
CA ALA A 744 58.13 11.87 -29.71
C ALA A 744 59.20 11.11 -30.50
N ILE A 745 59.19 11.14 -31.85
CA ILE A 745 60.24 10.55 -32.70
C ILE A 745 61.57 11.29 -32.49
N GLU A 746 61.57 12.62 -32.42
CA GLU A 746 62.77 13.43 -32.20
C GLU A 746 63.33 13.14 -30.80
N GLN A 747 62.50 13.09 -29.77
CA GLN A 747 62.94 12.72 -28.41
C GLN A 747 63.57 11.33 -28.36
N HIS A 748 63.00 10.32 -29.04
CA HIS A 748 63.60 9.01 -29.16
C HIS A 748 64.90 8.98 -29.92
N ALA A 749 65.07 9.78 -30.97
CA ALA A 749 66.31 9.93 -31.73
C ALA A 749 67.41 10.56 -30.84
N GLN A 750 67.07 11.60 -30.04
CA GLN A 750 67.99 12.22 -29.12
C GLN A 750 68.42 11.28 -27.99
N ALA A 751 67.46 10.57 -27.34
CA ALA A 751 67.75 9.61 -26.24
C ALA A 751 68.67 8.48 -26.68
N GLN A 752 68.54 8.01 -27.95
CA GLN A 752 69.44 7.01 -28.51
C GLN A 752 70.84 7.55 -28.79
N ASN A 753 71.00 8.82 -29.12
CA ASN A 753 72.32 9.47 -29.29
C ASN A 753 72.99 9.62 -27.95
N ASP A 754 72.29 10.15 -26.95
CA ASP A 754 72.83 10.31 -25.60
C ASP A 754 73.30 8.98 -24.98
N ALA A 755 72.50 7.91 -25.14
CA ALA A 755 72.86 6.55 -24.71
C ALA A 755 74.08 5.96 -25.45
N LYS A 756 74.38 6.38 -26.69
CA LYS A 756 75.55 5.98 -27.43
C LYS A 756 76.79 6.73 -27.00
N ASP A 757 76.66 8.05 -26.72
CA ASP A 757 77.74 8.88 -26.26
C ASP A 757 78.16 8.49 -24.83
N GLU A 758 77.25 8.13 -23.93
CA GLU A 758 77.45 7.56 -22.64
C GLU A 758 78.23 6.23 -22.72
N LYS A 759 77.84 5.30 -23.61
CA LYS A 759 78.53 4.05 -23.83
C LYS A 759 79.90 4.21 -24.47
N GLN A 760 80.17 5.26 -25.26
CA GLN A 760 81.48 5.60 -25.78
C GLN A 760 82.36 6.33 -24.74
N GLY A 761 81.76 7.14 -23.87
CA GLY A 761 82.46 7.74 -22.72
C GLY A 761 82.98 6.72 -21.73
N VAL A 762 82.16 5.68 -21.41
CA VAL A 762 82.57 4.57 -20.49
C VAL A 762 83.67 3.66 -21.09
N ARG A 763 83.82 3.61 -22.44
CA ARG A 763 84.87 2.84 -23.11
C ARG A 763 86.18 3.59 -23.26
N ARG A 764 86.28 4.87 -22.85
CA ARG A 764 87.47 5.72 -22.86
C ARG A 764 88.16 5.94 -21.48
N TYR A 765 87.59 5.34 -20.45
CA TYR A 765 88.24 5.28 -19.09
C TYR A 765 88.74 3.90 -18.76
#